data_bba64f0d3134f3b7473950d4cfd9e32b
#
_entry.id   bba64f0d3134f3b7473950d4cfd9e32b
#
_cell.length_a   1.000
_cell.length_b   1.000
_cell.length_c   1.000
_cell.angle_alpha   90.00
_cell.angle_beta   90.00
_cell.angle_gamma   90.00
#
_symmetry.space_group_name_H-M   'P 1'
#
loop_
_entity.id
_entity.type
_entity.pdbx_description
1 polymer ?
#
loop_
_entity_poly.entity_id
_entity_poly.type
_entity_poly.pdbx_seq_one_letter_code
_entity_poly.pdbx_strand_id
1 'polypeptide(L)'
;MLAFSLSAQQRAANEISVDASTPLTPPETGYLHLGGTSSSGHSLQVNSRYLTMDGKPWLPVMGEFHFSRYPESQWEDEILKMKAGGVNIISTYVFWIHHEEVEGQFDWTGQRDLRRFVQLCAKHGMHVWLRIGPWAHGEVRNGGFPDWIAKLPNTRTNDPEYLHDVEIFFNQIGTQVHDLMFKDGGPIIGTQLENEYGLHGPGRGAEHILKLKQLAIAAGIDTPLYSVTGWPSLDFPPHEVIPVSGGYPDGFWYGSQTNLPPSMTYLFNFNRELGDMGATVPSEDPTGKVDLKHDPYFAAEEAGGMASAYHRRPVLSADDIAALTLTNLGSGINLYGYYMFHGGANPTGKRSTLQESVATGYPNDLPQITYDFQAPLGEFGQERESYRKIRMLHLFLNAYGSQLAAMPAYAPTQRTRDAANTSVPRVAVRTDGRSGFIFVNNHVRQLAMPNHPGFQVRIHLSSAEQLVPSRPIDLPPDRYFVWPFELSLSKSVLQYSTAQLLTQLETPAGKVVVFFAIPGIEPEFSFRSATIQRLSAPSAVVSHARGSTVVRKMLAGMNSAIEVTDKTGARVTILLLTQEQAENTALLHVAGADHLMCSSSSFLFDGQKLHLQSSHSPNQEVAILPELSLHGSPGRPDGLWTKHLFTQPEKHPLLAIRQMQQATPRKAMAMGPYIDWRKTAVPVVPPDIAFQEAEKWQLQWLNPDMSGLSEALLQIEYTGDIGRLESQGKLLDDNFYKGVPWQIGLRRFGADTLKTPLTLEILPMPTVAPIYLEDSARERIKKARQNPQRIHVMIVSVYDAVAELNP
;
A
#
# COMPACT_ATOMS: atom_id res chain seq x y z
N MET A 1 9.75 11.18 -49.68
CA MET A 1 10.44 12.16 -48.83
C MET A 1 9.60 12.67 -47.68
N LEU A 2 8.28 12.81 -47.79
CA LEU A 2 7.40 13.25 -46.67
C LEU A 2 7.28 12.28 -45.49
N ALA A 3 7.33 10.97 -45.74
CA ALA A 3 7.23 9.95 -44.69
C ALA A 3 8.48 9.89 -43.76
N PHE A 4 9.66 10.20 -44.29
CA PHE A 4 10.90 10.26 -43.51
C PHE A 4 11.01 11.50 -42.61
N SER A 5 10.43 12.64 -43.03
CA SER A 5 10.43 13.84 -42.18
C SER A 5 9.42 13.73 -41.02
N LEU A 6 8.26 13.09 -41.24
CA LEU A 6 7.28 12.83 -40.18
C LEU A 6 7.86 11.87 -39.11
N SER A 7 8.60 10.83 -39.52
CA SER A 7 9.21 9.90 -38.55
C SER A 7 10.35 10.52 -37.74
N ALA A 8 11.12 11.45 -38.32
CA ALA A 8 12.19 12.16 -37.61
C ALA A 8 11.62 13.21 -36.63
N GLN A 9 10.54 13.90 -37.01
CA GLN A 9 9.86 14.87 -36.15
C GLN A 9 9.12 14.21 -34.97
N GLN A 10 8.52 13.05 -35.20
CA GLN A 10 7.88 12.25 -34.15
C GLN A 10 8.90 11.63 -33.20
N ARG A 11 10.07 11.23 -33.69
CA ARG A 11 11.19 10.76 -32.85
C ARG A 11 11.73 11.84 -31.92
N ALA A 12 11.84 13.08 -32.37
CA ALA A 12 12.26 14.22 -31.55
C ALA A 12 11.19 14.62 -30.51
N ALA A 13 9.92 14.41 -30.78
CA ALA A 13 8.82 14.75 -29.87
C ALA A 13 8.73 13.82 -28.64
N ASN A 14 9.28 12.62 -28.71
CA ASN A 14 9.28 11.63 -27.62
C ASN A 14 10.66 11.50 -26.94
N GLU A 15 11.64 12.32 -27.28
CA GLU A 15 12.84 12.52 -26.47
C GLU A 15 12.52 13.49 -25.34
N ILE A 16 12.55 13.01 -24.11
CA ILE A 16 12.25 13.80 -22.91
C ILE A 16 13.56 14.34 -22.34
N SER A 17 13.67 15.66 -22.19
CA SER A 17 14.83 16.31 -21.61
C SER A 17 14.57 16.75 -20.18
N VAL A 18 15.51 16.42 -19.28
CA VAL A 18 15.49 16.78 -17.85
C VAL A 18 16.77 17.51 -17.50
N ASP A 19 16.64 18.73 -16.99
CA ASP A 19 17.79 19.52 -16.51
C ASP A 19 17.98 19.28 -15.00
N ALA A 20 19.02 18.55 -14.67
CA ALA A 20 19.50 18.28 -13.30
C ALA A 20 20.94 18.82 -13.11
N SER A 21 21.30 19.87 -13.83
CA SER A 21 22.65 20.47 -13.77
C SER A 21 22.87 21.35 -12.54
N THR A 22 21.80 21.79 -11.87
CA THR A 22 21.89 22.61 -10.66
C THR A 22 22.58 21.84 -9.54
N PRO A 23 23.63 22.40 -8.90
CA PRO A 23 24.31 21.74 -7.80
C PRO A 23 23.37 21.42 -6.64
N LEU A 24 23.54 20.25 -6.06
CA LEU A 24 22.74 19.81 -4.92
C LEU A 24 23.11 20.65 -3.68
N THR A 25 22.11 21.26 -3.06
CA THR A 25 22.29 21.90 -1.76
C THR A 25 22.08 20.85 -0.67
N PRO A 26 22.85 20.86 0.42
CA PRO A 26 22.58 20.00 1.59
C PRO A 26 21.16 20.25 2.12
N PRO A 27 20.51 19.26 2.72
CA PRO A 27 19.25 19.49 3.42
C PRO A 27 19.46 20.38 4.63
N GLU A 28 18.49 21.23 4.93
CA GLU A 28 18.54 22.04 6.15
C GLU A 28 18.19 21.16 7.36
N THR A 29 18.94 21.34 8.45
CA THR A 29 18.76 20.61 9.70
C THR A 29 18.42 21.56 10.84
N GLY A 30 17.69 21.09 11.87
CA GLY A 30 17.40 21.88 13.06
C GLY A 30 16.25 22.88 12.90
N TYR A 31 15.59 22.95 11.74
CA TYR A 31 14.38 23.76 11.59
C TYR A 31 13.20 23.12 12.30
N LEU A 32 12.97 21.83 12.07
CA LEU A 32 12.02 21.06 12.85
C LEU A 32 12.65 20.68 14.21
N HIS A 33 11.96 21.00 15.29
CA HIS A 33 12.39 20.65 16.65
C HIS A 33 11.98 19.20 16.97
N LEU A 34 12.26 18.30 16.04
CA LEU A 34 11.86 16.91 16.06
C LEU A 34 13.08 16.01 15.89
N GLY A 35 12.97 14.82 16.49
CA GLY A 35 14.03 13.85 16.50
C GLY A 35 14.36 13.42 17.92
N GLY A 36 15.20 12.40 18.05
CA GLY A 36 15.58 11.90 19.37
C GLY A 36 16.58 10.77 19.28
N THR A 37 17.13 10.42 20.44
CA THR A 37 18.00 9.27 20.62
C THR A 37 17.38 8.30 21.62
N SER A 38 17.37 7.02 21.29
CA SER A 38 16.85 5.98 22.18
C SER A 38 17.81 5.65 23.30
N SER A 39 17.31 5.01 24.35
CA SER A 39 18.12 4.47 25.45
C SER A 39 19.14 3.41 24.99
N SER A 40 18.89 2.77 23.84
CA SER A 40 19.81 1.83 23.18
C SER A 40 20.86 2.50 22.28
N GLY A 41 20.83 3.82 22.16
CA GLY A 41 21.81 4.61 21.39
C GLY A 41 21.46 4.82 19.92
N HIS A 42 20.34 4.32 19.44
CA HIS A 42 19.87 4.62 18.08
C HIS A 42 19.34 6.04 17.98
N SER A 43 19.60 6.72 16.87
CA SER A 43 19.15 8.09 16.62
C SER A 43 18.20 8.16 15.43
N LEU A 44 17.08 8.85 15.62
CA LEU A 44 16.13 9.19 14.56
C LEU A 44 16.03 10.71 14.47
N GLN A 45 16.30 11.27 13.29
CA GLN A 45 16.26 12.71 13.04
C GLN A 45 15.49 12.99 11.75
N VAL A 46 14.97 14.19 11.63
CA VAL A 46 14.33 14.70 10.42
C VAL A 46 15.04 15.97 9.96
N ASN A 47 15.21 16.09 8.65
CA ASN A 47 15.67 17.31 8.00
C ASN A 47 14.66 17.79 6.96
N SER A 48 14.96 18.84 6.22
CA SER A 48 14.06 19.43 5.22
C SER A 48 13.68 18.49 4.05
N ARG A 49 14.24 17.27 3.98
CA ARG A 49 14.00 16.34 2.86
C ARG A 49 13.64 14.92 3.29
N TYR A 50 14.27 14.38 4.33
CA TYR A 50 14.16 12.97 4.68
C TYR A 50 14.41 12.71 6.16
N LEU A 51 14.09 11.50 6.58
CA LEU A 51 14.48 10.94 7.87
C LEU A 51 15.92 10.43 7.80
N THR A 52 16.61 10.46 8.96
CA THR A 52 17.84 9.71 9.14
C THR A 52 17.70 8.73 10.30
N MET A 53 18.15 7.50 10.09
CA MET A 53 18.29 6.51 11.13
C MET A 53 19.79 6.25 11.34
N ASP A 54 20.30 6.50 12.55
CA ASP A 54 21.73 6.41 12.87
C ASP A 54 22.64 7.21 11.92
N GLY A 55 22.17 8.41 11.58
CA GLY A 55 22.87 9.33 10.68
C GLY A 55 22.81 8.99 9.20
N LYS A 56 22.16 7.87 8.79
CA LYS A 56 21.98 7.50 7.39
C LYS A 56 20.61 7.94 6.88
N PRO A 57 20.52 8.49 5.65
CA PRO A 57 19.22 8.79 5.04
C PRO A 57 18.34 7.55 5.01
N TRP A 58 17.06 7.72 5.37
CA TRP A 58 16.09 6.63 5.42
C TRP A 58 14.80 7.03 4.73
N LEU A 59 14.35 6.23 3.78
CA LEU A 59 13.06 6.32 3.12
C LEU A 59 12.24 5.09 3.49
N PRO A 60 11.48 5.15 4.60
CA PRO A 60 10.69 4.01 5.03
C PRO A 60 9.40 3.85 4.23
N VAL A 61 8.96 2.60 4.17
CA VAL A 61 7.60 2.22 3.77
C VAL A 61 6.76 2.06 5.03
N MET A 62 5.64 2.78 5.09
CA MET A 62 4.67 2.71 6.17
C MET A 62 3.37 2.08 5.67
N GLY A 63 2.75 1.24 6.47
CA GLY A 63 1.49 0.59 6.14
C GLY A 63 0.47 0.73 7.26
N GLU A 64 -0.73 1.22 6.94
CA GLU A 64 -1.82 1.34 7.90
C GLU A 64 -2.45 -0.02 8.17
N PHE A 65 -2.50 -0.42 9.44
CA PHE A 65 -3.14 -1.61 9.97
C PHE A 65 -3.87 -1.29 11.27
N HIS A 66 -5.18 -1.24 11.24
CA HIS A 66 -5.98 -0.94 12.43
C HIS A 66 -6.09 -2.15 13.35
N PHE A 67 -5.27 -2.21 14.38
CA PHE A 67 -5.22 -3.34 15.32
C PHE A 67 -6.60 -3.69 15.89
N SER A 68 -7.40 -2.70 16.25
CA SER A 68 -8.72 -2.88 16.85
C SER A 68 -9.79 -3.39 15.86
N ARG A 69 -9.49 -3.44 14.57
CA ARG A 69 -10.32 -4.04 13.50
C ARG A 69 -9.89 -5.45 13.12
N TYR A 70 -8.98 -6.09 13.90
CA TYR A 70 -8.46 -7.41 13.58
C TYR A 70 -8.34 -8.28 14.84
N PRO A 71 -8.60 -9.61 14.77
CA PRO A 71 -8.49 -10.49 15.92
C PRO A 71 -7.07 -10.54 16.49
N GLU A 72 -6.93 -10.40 17.80
CA GLU A 72 -5.62 -10.38 18.48
C GLU A 72 -4.79 -11.65 18.25
N SER A 73 -5.46 -12.79 18.09
CA SER A 73 -4.81 -14.09 17.86
C SER A 73 -4.14 -14.22 16.50
N GLN A 74 -4.42 -13.30 15.58
CA GLN A 74 -3.89 -13.29 14.21
C GLN A 74 -2.95 -12.12 13.93
N TRP A 75 -2.75 -11.17 14.86
CA TRP A 75 -1.89 -10.00 14.65
C TRP A 75 -0.47 -10.35 14.25
N GLU A 76 0.09 -11.38 14.89
CA GLU A 76 1.48 -11.75 14.65
C GLU A 76 1.72 -12.21 13.21
N ASP A 77 0.86 -13.05 12.68
CA ASP A 77 0.93 -13.53 11.29
C ASP A 77 0.84 -12.34 10.31
N GLU A 78 -0.05 -11.38 10.57
CA GLU A 78 -0.25 -10.24 9.68
C GLU A 78 0.90 -9.23 9.75
N ILE A 79 1.47 -9.00 10.93
CA ILE A 79 2.71 -8.21 11.10
C ILE A 79 3.86 -8.84 10.29
N LEU A 80 3.97 -10.17 10.32
CA LEU A 80 5.00 -10.90 9.56
C LEU A 80 4.76 -10.82 8.04
N LYS A 81 3.51 -10.87 7.57
CA LYS A 81 3.17 -10.63 6.16
C LYS A 81 3.52 -9.20 5.74
N MET A 82 3.21 -8.19 6.56
CA MET A 82 3.59 -6.81 6.28
C MET A 82 5.11 -6.66 6.17
N LYS A 83 5.85 -7.29 7.09
CA LYS A 83 7.33 -7.32 7.06
C LYS A 83 7.87 -8.00 5.80
N ALA A 84 7.34 -9.16 5.42
CA ALA A 84 7.69 -9.85 4.18
C ALA A 84 7.33 -9.06 2.92
N GLY A 85 6.30 -8.21 3.03
CA GLY A 85 5.92 -7.21 2.03
C GLY A 85 6.85 -6.01 1.94
N GLY A 86 7.87 -5.92 2.81
CA GLY A 86 8.87 -4.84 2.80
C GLY A 86 8.44 -3.57 3.55
N VAL A 87 7.39 -3.63 4.36
CA VAL A 87 6.96 -2.54 5.25
C VAL A 87 7.96 -2.41 6.42
N ASN A 88 8.28 -1.17 6.79
CA ASN A 88 9.20 -0.84 7.88
C ASN A 88 8.47 -0.30 9.11
N ILE A 89 7.37 0.41 8.90
CA ILE A 89 6.59 1.09 9.93
C ILE A 89 5.13 0.63 9.82
N ILE A 90 4.56 0.18 10.92
CA ILE A 90 3.12 -0.05 11.01
C ILE A 90 2.48 1.21 11.59
N SER A 91 1.60 1.83 10.81
CA SER A 91 0.74 2.91 11.26
C SER A 91 -0.59 2.34 11.76
N THR A 92 -1.11 2.88 12.85
CA THR A 92 -2.38 2.43 13.41
C THR A 92 -3.11 3.51 14.17
N TYR A 93 -4.43 3.60 13.99
CA TYR A 93 -5.29 4.46 14.78
C TYR A 93 -5.64 3.85 16.14
N VAL A 94 -5.76 4.72 17.13
CA VAL A 94 -6.44 4.44 18.41
C VAL A 94 -7.81 5.12 18.33
N PHE A 95 -8.82 4.41 17.85
CA PHE A 95 -10.17 4.93 17.74
C PHE A 95 -10.81 5.07 19.12
N TRP A 96 -11.14 6.28 19.55
CA TRP A 96 -11.67 6.52 20.89
C TRP A 96 -12.90 5.67 21.18
N ILE A 97 -13.91 5.66 20.27
CA ILE A 97 -15.13 4.85 20.44
C ILE A 97 -14.88 3.33 20.60
N HIS A 98 -13.77 2.80 20.03
CA HIS A 98 -13.45 1.38 20.21
C HIS A 98 -13.01 1.07 21.64
N HIS A 99 -12.46 2.06 22.36
CA HIS A 99 -11.92 1.88 23.71
C HIS A 99 -12.85 2.42 24.79
N GLU A 100 -13.67 3.42 24.50
CA GLU A 100 -14.57 4.07 25.45
C GLU A 100 -15.93 4.39 24.80
N GLU A 101 -16.66 3.37 24.33
CA GLU A 101 -18.01 3.58 23.79
C GLU A 101 -18.97 4.14 24.84
N VAL A 102 -18.79 3.77 26.11
CA VAL A 102 -19.54 4.24 27.28
C VAL A 102 -18.60 5.09 28.13
N GLU A 103 -19.01 6.32 28.42
CA GLU A 103 -18.25 7.27 29.23
C GLU A 103 -17.70 6.65 30.51
N GLY A 104 -16.41 6.81 30.80
CA GLY A 104 -15.69 6.29 31.95
C GLY A 104 -15.42 4.78 31.89
N GLN A 105 -15.79 4.08 30.83
CA GLN A 105 -15.59 2.63 30.73
C GLN A 105 -14.60 2.26 29.61
N PHE A 106 -13.33 2.40 29.89
CA PHE A 106 -12.27 2.00 28.97
C PHE A 106 -12.12 0.49 28.87
N ASP A 107 -11.80 0.01 27.67
CA ASP A 107 -11.53 -1.39 27.35
C ASP A 107 -10.23 -1.51 26.53
N TRP A 108 -9.22 -2.12 27.13
CA TRP A 108 -7.91 -2.37 26.55
C TRP A 108 -7.62 -3.86 26.50
N THR A 109 -8.62 -4.69 26.25
CA THR A 109 -8.50 -6.16 26.24
C THR A 109 -8.81 -6.75 24.88
N GLY A 110 -8.31 -7.96 24.60
CA GLY A 110 -8.56 -8.67 23.35
C GLY A 110 -8.05 -7.87 22.15
N GLN A 111 -8.87 -7.73 21.12
CA GLN A 111 -8.49 -6.94 19.95
C GLN A 111 -8.35 -5.41 20.19
N ARG A 112 -8.56 -4.96 21.44
CA ARG A 112 -8.34 -3.59 21.89
C ARG A 112 -7.03 -3.41 22.68
N ASP A 113 -6.25 -4.47 22.86
CA ASP A 113 -4.98 -4.46 23.60
C ASP A 113 -3.86 -3.81 22.77
N LEU A 114 -3.82 -2.48 22.83
CA LEU A 114 -2.80 -1.67 22.14
C LEU A 114 -1.38 -2.06 22.56
N ARG A 115 -1.19 -2.30 23.87
CA ARG A 115 0.13 -2.65 24.41
C ARG A 115 0.69 -3.91 23.78
N ARG A 116 -0.11 -4.97 23.76
CA ARG A 116 0.27 -6.27 23.17
C ARG A 116 0.56 -6.13 21.68
N PHE A 117 -0.26 -5.35 20.94
CA PHE A 117 -0.02 -5.11 19.51
C PHE A 117 1.33 -4.44 19.26
N VAL A 118 1.64 -3.37 20.00
CA VAL A 118 2.93 -2.65 19.88
C VAL A 118 4.10 -3.55 20.29
N GLN A 119 3.94 -4.38 21.31
CA GLN A 119 4.95 -5.37 21.73
C GLN A 119 5.22 -6.42 20.65
N LEU A 120 4.20 -6.87 19.91
CA LEU A 120 4.38 -7.77 18.77
C LEU A 120 5.14 -7.08 17.63
N CYS A 121 4.85 -5.81 17.35
CA CYS A 121 5.64 -5.02 16.40
C CYS A 121 7.12 -4.96 16.81
N ALA A 122 7.40 -4.67 18.09
CA ALA A 122 8.76 -4.65 18.64
C ALA A 122 9.47 -6.01 18.51
N LYS A 123 8.78 -7.09 18.86
CA LYS A 123 9.29 -8.48 18.76
C LYS A 123 9.82 -8.79 17.37
N HIS A 124 9.15 -8.28 16.34
CA HIS A 124 9.51 -8.52 14.94
C HIS A 124 10.33 -7.40 14.30
N GLY A 125 10.82 -6.43 15.10
CA GLY A 125 11.66 -5.33 14.63
C GLY A 125 10.94 -4.33 13.73
N MET A 126 9.60 -4.20 13.87
CA MET A 126 8.79 -3.22 13.16
C MET A 126 8.67 -1.95 14.00
N HIS A 127 8.84 -0.81 13.37
CA HIS A 127 8.51 0.47 14.00
C HIS A 127 7.01 0.73 13.98
N VAL A 128 6.55 1.61 14.88
CA VAL A 128 5.14 1.98 15.00
C VAL A 128 4.99 3.49 14.86
N TRP A 129 4.00 3.91 14.06
CA TRP A 129 3.51 5.26 13.98
C TRP A 129 2.09 5.29 14.54
N LEU A 130 1.95 5.89 15.73
CA LEU A 130 0.69 5.85 16.47
C LEU A 130 -0.18 7.05 16.15
N ARG A 131 -1.37 6.82 15.62
CA ARG A 131 -2.34 7.88 15.27
C ARG A 131 -3.36 7.98 16.40
N ILE A 132 -3.13 8.93 17.31
CA ILE A 132 -3.91 9.03 18.57
C ILE A 132 -5.16 9.88 18.47
N GLY A 133 -5.43 10.49 17.34
CA GLY A 133 -6.55 11.39 17.16
C GLY A 133 -6.39 12.71 17.92
N PRO A 134 -7.44 13.18 18.64
CA PRO A 134 -8.68 12.51 19.08
C PRO A 134 -9.67 12.14 17.98
N TRP A 135 -9.73 12.93 16.91
CA TRP A 135 -10.47 12.63 15.71
C TRP A 135 -9.62 11.81 14.75
N ALA A 136 -10.18 10.72 14.26
CA ALA A 136 -9.48 9.80 13.37
C ALA A 136 -10.06 9.76 11.94
N HIS A 137 -11.33 10.10 11.74
CA HIS A 137 -12.12 9.76 10.56
C HIS A 137 -12.20 8.23 10.39
N GLY A 138 -11.32 7.63 9.59
CA GLY A 138 -11.10 6.19 9.49
C GLY A 138 -12.35 5.37 9.17
N GLU A 139 -13.37 6.00 8.59
CA GLU A 139 -14.70 5.46 8.28
C GLU A 139 -15.36 4.80 9.51
N VAL A 140 -15.04 5.32 10.68
CA VAL A 140 -15.62 4.93 11.97
C VAL A 140 -16.79 5.84 12.31
N ARG A 141 -17.77 5.32 13.05
CA ARG A 141 -18.86 6.10 13.62
C ARG A 141 -18.34 7.37 14.30
N ASN A 142 -18.95 8.50 13.98
CA ASN A 142 -18.58 9.83 14.48
C ASN A 142 -17.09 10.19 14.32
N GLY A 143 -16.42 9.66 13.28
CA GLY A 143 -14.97 9.90 13.08
C GLY A 143 -14.09 9.33 14.18
N GLY A 144 -14.58 8.35 14.91
CA GLY A 144 -13.91 7.72 16.03
C GLY A 144 -14.32 8.27 17.40
N PHE A 145 -15.12 9.33 17.46
CA PHE A 145 -15.64 9.84 18.73
C PHE A 145 -16.74 8.94 19.30
N PRO A 146 -16.75 8.68 20.62
CA PRO A 146 -17.94 8.15 21.30
C PRO A 146 -19.15 9.07 21.11
N ASP A 147 -20.36 8.49 21.14
CA ASP A 147 -21.60 9.28 20.96
C ASP A 147 -21.78 10.41 21.99
N TRP A 148 -21.19 10.26 23.17
CA TRP A 148 -21.26 11.28 24.23
C TRP A 148 -20.30 12.45 23.96
N ILE A 149 -19.11 12.21 23.37
CA ILE A 149 -18.21 13.26 22.87
C ILE A 149 -18.81 13.96 21.65
N ALA A 150 -19.38 13.20 20.70
CA ALA A 150 -19.97 13.76 19.48
C ALA A 150 -21.14 14.72 19.75
N LYS A 151 -21.71 14.70 20.97
CA LYS A 151 -22.78 15.62 21.41
C LYS A 151 -22.26 16.93 21.98
N LEU A 152 -20.99 17.05 22.30
CA LEU A 152 -20.40 18.30 22.77
C LEU A 152 -20.47 19.37 21.66
N PRO A 153 -20.78 20.63 21.99
CA PRO A 153 -20.99 21.67 20.98
C PRO A 153 -19.70 22.10 20.25
N ASN A 154 -18.55 21.97 20.90
CA ASN A 154 -17.28 22.56 20.46
C ASN A 154 -16.15 21.52 20.38
N THR A 155 -16.42 20.34 19.80
CA THR A 155 -15.36 19.35 19.55
C THR A 155 -14.32 19.85 18.54
N ARG A 156 -13.13 19.30 18.59
CA ARG A 156 -12.00 19.66 17.70
C ARG A 156 -11.60 21.13 17.81
N THR A 157 -11.72 21.71 19.02
CA THR A 157 -11.34 23.08 19.36
C THR A 157 -10.60 23.12 20.70
N ASN A 158 -10.18 24.33 21.15
CA ASN A 158 -9.58 24.51 22.47
C ASN A 158 -10.64 24.72 23.57
N ASP A 159 -11.86 24.22 23.38
CA ASP A 159 -12.90 24.23 24.43
C ASP A 159 -12.40 23.42 25.64
N PRO A 160 -12.50 23.98 26.87
CA PRO A 160 -11.96 23.33 28.07
C PRO A 160 -12.64 22.01 28.42
N GLU A 161 -13.92 21.83 28.16
CA GLU A 161 -14.67 20.60 28.43
C GLU A 161 -14.16 19.49 27.48
N TYR A 162 -14.09 19.79 26.18
CA TYR A 162 -13.56 18.87 25.20
C TYR A 162 -12.10 18.49 25.47
N LEU A 163 -11.24 19.48 25.79
CA LEU A 163 -9.82 19.22 26.08
C LEU A 163 -9.61 18.40 27.36
N HIS A 164 -10.50 18.53 28.35
CA HIS A 164 -10.48 17.71 29.56
C HIS A 164 -10.68 16.21 29.20
N ASP A 165 -11.67 15.91 28.38
CA ASP A 165 -11.94 14.53 27.94
C ASP A 165 -10.81 13.98 27.07
N VAL A 166 -10.22 14.81 26.18
CA VAL A 166 -9.02 14.45 25.40
C VAL A 166 -7.84 14.13 26.31
N GLU A 167 -7.62 14.91 27.38
CA GLU A 167 -6.57 14.66 28.37
C GLU A 167 -6.74 13.29 29.03
N ILE A 168 -7.98 12.94 29.41
CA ILE A 168 -8.29 11.62 29.98
C ILE A 168 -7.97 10.51 28.97
N PHE A 169 -8.42 10.65 27.71
CA PHE A 169 -8.16 9.68 26.65
C PHE A 169 -6.68 9.51 26.37
N PHE A 170 -5.91 10.60 26.25
CA PHE A 170 -4.47 10.54 26.00
C PHE A 170 -3.71 9.93 27.18
N ASN A 171 -4.12 10.19 28.44
CA ASN A 171 -3.55 9.55 29.62
C ASN A 171 -3.79 8.03 29.62
N GLN A 172 -4.96 7.59 29.15
CA GLN A 172 -5.26 6.18 28.97
C GLN A 172 -4.35 5.54 27.92
N ILE A 173 -4.16 6.18 26.76
CA ILE A 173 -3.21 5.71 25.73
C ILE A 173 -1.79 5.67 26.31
N GLY A 174 -1.34 6.76 26.95
CA GLY A 174 -0.01 6.84 27.56
C GLY A 174 0.26 5.70 28.55
N THR A 175 -0.76 5.32 29.32
CA THR A 175 -0.67 4.17 30.25
C THR A 175 -0.42 2.87 29.50
N GLN A 176 -1.06 2.65 28.32
CA GLN A 176 -0.85 1.44 27.53
C GLN A 176 0.54 1.37 26.89
N VAL A 177 1.09 2.50 26.50
CA VAL A 177 2.32 2.58 25.70
C VAL A 177 3.54 3.09 26.49
N HIS A 178 3.43 3.23 27.82
CA HIS A 178 4.59 3.60 28.63
C HIS A 178 5.72 2.55 28.41
N ASP A 179 6.97 2.98 28.41
CA ASP A 179 8.16 2.17 28.11
C ASP A 179 8.25 1.61 26.66
N LEU A 180 7.31 1.93 25.78
CA LEU A 180 7.31 1.51 24.38
C LEU A 180 7.66 2.66 23.40
N MET A 181 7.97 3.84 23.92
CA MET A 181 8.46 4.96 23.12
C MET A 181 9.89 4.72 22.64
N PHE A 182 10.23 5.30 21.49
CA PHE A 182 11.59 5.20 20.93
C PHE A 182 12.68 5.63 21.92
N LYS A 183 12.48 6.71 22.70
CA LYS A 183 13.40 7.17 23.73
C LYS A 183 13.72 6.09 24.78
N ASP A 184 12.76 5.22 25.07
CA ASP A 184 12.88 4.13 26.04
C ASP A 184 13.42 2.84 25.42
N GLY A 185 13.70 2.83 24.11
CA GLY A 185 14.12 1.67 23.32
C GLY A 185 12.96 0.91 22.67
N GLY A 186 11.73 1.43 22.77
CA GLY A 186 10.53 0.84 22.16
C GLY A 186 10.38 1.18 20.67
N PRO A 187 9.37 0.61 20.01
CA PRO A 187 9.20 0.72 18.56
C PRO A 187 8.44 1.98 18.12
N ILE A 188 7.83 2.75 19.05
CA ILE A 188 7.00 3.92 18.69
C ILE A 188 7.90 5.09 18.36
N ILE A 189 8.02 5.39 17.04
CA ILE A 189 8.92 6.44 16.52
C ILE A 189 8.17 7.71 16.14
N GLY A 190 6.87 7.66 15.97
CA GLY A 190 6.07 8.79 15.54
C GLY A 190 4.65 8.74 16.09
N THR A 191 4.06 9.94 16.20
CA THR A 191 2.67 10.14 16.63
C THR A 191 1.99 11.14 15.69
N GLN A 192 0.81 10.78 15.18
CA GLN A 192 -0.05 11.71 14.46
C GLN A 192 -1.12 12.26 15.40
N LEU A 193 -1.26 13.58 15.38
CA LEU A 193 -2.29 14.34 16.10
C LEU A 193 -3.37 14.75 15.12
N GLU A 194 -4.63 14.57 15.46
CA GLU A 194 -5.77 14.87 14.60
C GLU A 194 -5.72 14.12 13.24
N ASN A 195 -6.74 14.30 12.44
CA ASN A 195 -6.77 13.85 11.06
C ASN A 195 -7.67 14.72 10.21
N GLU A 196 -7.22 15.08 9.00
CA GLU A 196 -7.97 15.95 8.08
C GLU A 196 -8.50 17.20 8.80
N TYR A 197 -7.61 17.86 9.55
CA TYR A 197 -7.97 18.99 10.37
C TYR A 197 -8.02 20.26 9.52
N GLY A 198 -9.19 20.86 9.45
CA GLY A 198 -9.43 22.08 8.69
C GLY A 198 -9.33 23.36 9.52
N LEU A 199 -9.90 24.45 9.02
CA LEU A 199 -9.93 25.77 9.68
C LEU A 199 -10.83 25.76 10.93
N HIS A 200 -10.33 25.23 12.03
CA HIS A 200 -11.07 25.24 13.31
C HIS A 200 -10.27 25.98 14.37
N GLY A 201 -10.88 27.00 14.98
CA GLY A 201 -10.32 27.70 16.12
C GLY A 201 -9.16 28.67 15.83
N PRO A 202 -8.50 29.16 16.90
CA PRO A 202 -7.46 30.16 16.82
C PRO A 202 -6.24 29.71 16.00
N GLY A 203 -5.56 30.67 15.35
CA GLY A 203 -4.37 30.41 14.56
C GLY A 203 -4.61 29.46 13.37
N ARG A 204 -5.85 29.42 12.85
CA ARG A 204 -6.27 28.51 11.77
C ARG A 204 -5.95 27.05 12.08
N GLY A 205 -6.09 26.64 13.32
CA GLY A 205 -5.87 25.31 13.82
C GLY A 205 -4.48 25.05 14.42
N ALA A 206 -3.48 25.86 14.15
CA ALA A 206 -2.11 25.66 14.67
C ALA A 206 -2.07 25.62 16.21
N GLU A 207 -2.80 26.49 16.87
CA GLU A 207 -2.85 26.52 18.34
C GLU A 207 -3.49 25.26 18.94
N HIS A 208 -4.50 24.71 18.26
CA HIS A 208 -5.12 23.46 18.70
C HIS A 208 -4.15 22.27 18.58
N ILE A 209 -3.47 22.15 17.46
CA ILE A 209 -2.46 21.09 17.25
C ILE A 209 -1.34 21.17 18.30
N LEU A 210 -0.87 22.41 18.63
CA LEU A 210 0.11 22.59 19.71
C LEU A 210 -0.43 22.17 21.08
N LYS A 211 -1.71 22.47 21.35
CA LYS A 211 -2.36 22.04 22.59
C LYS A 211 -2.47 20.53 22.70
N LEU A 212 -2.86 19.85 21.61
CA LEU A 212 -2.90 18.39 21.56
C LEU A 212 -1.51 17.79 21.76
N LYS A 213 -0.47 18.36 21.12
CA LYS A 213 0.91 17.93 21.34
C LYS A 213 1.32 18.04 22.80
N GLN A 214 1.00 19.15 23.48
CA GLN A 214 1.28 19.32 24.89
C GLN A 214 0.58 18.27 25.75
N LEU A 215 -0.70 17.97 25.48
CA LEU A 215 -1.44 16.94 26.18
C LEU A 215 -0.86 15.54 25.95
N ALA A 216 -0.43 15.24 24.72
CA ALA A 216 0.21 13.97 24.40
C ALA A 216 1.53 13.80 25.17
N ILE A 217 2.39 14.83 25.20
CA ILE A 217 3.65 14.81 25.94
C ILE A 217 3.38 14.66 27.44
N ALA A 218 2.39 15.39 27.99
CA ALA A 218 2.02 15.29 29.40
C ALA A 218 1.51 13.89 29.78
N ALA A 219 0.85 13.19 28.84
CA ALA A 219 0.42 11.81 28.98
C ALA A 219 1.54 10.78 28.81
N GLY A 220 2.80 11.22 28.58
CA GLY A 220 3.96 10.34 28.35
C GLY A 220 4.12 9.86 26.91
N ILE A 221 3.26 10.28 25.99
CA ILE A 221 3.37 10.00 24.55
C ILE A 221 4.38 11.01 23.96
N ASP A 222 5.65 10.74 24.16
CA ASP A 222 6.77 11.60 23.75
C ASP A 222 7.62 10.87 22.71
N THR A 223 7.33 11.13 21.45
CA THR A 223 7.95 10.48 20.29
C THR A 223 8.93 11.41 19.57
N PRO A 224 9.92 10.88 18.84
CA PRO A 224 10.83 11.70 18.05
C PRO A 224 10.08 12.55 17.01
N LEU A 225 9.00 12.01 16.41
CA LEU A 225 8.31 12.63 15.31
C LEU A 225 6.85 12.86 15.65
N TYR A 226 6.37 14.08 15.38
CA TYR A 226 4.95 14.42 15.41
C TYR A 226 4.51 14.85 14.03
N SER A 227 3.33 14.40 13.60
CA SER A 227 2.74 14.77 12.32
C SER A 227 1.29 15.18 12.46
N VAL A 228 0.77 15.79 11.42
CA VAL A 228 -0.64 16.13 11.28
C VAL A 228 -1.04 16.12 9.81
N THR A 229 -2.27 15.65 9.52
CA THR A 229 -2.90 15.76 8.21
C THR A 229 -3.92 16.87 8.25
N GLY A 230 -3.87 17.82 7.31
CA GLY A 230 -4.83 18.90 7.20
C GLY A 230 -5.14 19.26 5.75
N TRP A 231 -6.41 19.51 5.43
CA TRP A 231 -6.90 19.83 4.09
C TRP A 231 -7.76 21.08 4.07
N PRO A 232 -7.57 21.82 3.06
CA PRO A 232 -6.34 22.46 2.55
C PRO A 232 -5.99 23.68 3.37
N SER A 233 -6.57 23.83 4.54
CA SER A 233 -6.72 25.10 5.22
C SER A 233 -6.10 25.18 6.61
N LEU A 234 -5.44 24.13 7.08
CA LEU A 234 -4.67 24.13 8.32
C LEU A 234 -3.37 24.91 8.13
N ASP A 235 -3.09 25.87 9.02
CA ASP A 235 -1.75 26.40 9.18
C ASP A 235 -0.98 25.50 10.14
N PHE A 236 0.08 24.88 9.65
CA PHE A 236 0.91 23.97 10.45
C PHE A 236 1.72 24.78 11.48
N PRO A 237 1.77 24.35 12.75
CA PRO A 237 2.64 24.99 13.73
C PRO A 237 4.10 24.86 13.30
N PRO A 238 4.81 25.97 13.04
CA PRO A 238 6.18 25.91 12.55
C PRO A 238 7.09 25.21 13.57
N HIS A 239 8.05 24.44 13.10
CA HIS A 239 9.04 23.69 13.89
C HIS A 239 8.53 22.48 14.68
N GLU A 240 7.20 22.32 14.86
CA GLU A 240 6.63 21.44 15.88
C GLU A 240 6.01 20.16 15.36
N VAL A 241 5.60 20.14 14.09
CA VAL A 241 4.95 18.99 13.44
C VAL A 241 5.40 18.87 12.00
N ILE A 242 5.29 17.67 11.44
CA ILE A 242 5.53 17.37 10.03
C ILE A 242 4.17 17.32 9.34
N PRO A 243 3.92 18.16 8.32
CA PRO A 243 2.74 18.01 7.49
C PRO A 243 2.86 16.72 6.66
N VAL A 244 1.82 15.89 6.69
CA VAL A 244 1.75 14.67 5.88
C VAL A 244 0.62 14.76 4.87
N SER A 245 0.84 14.19 3.69
CA SER A 245 -0.11 14.19 2.58
C SER A 245 -0.70 12.81 2.33
N GLY A 246 -1.64 12.73 1.39
CA GLY A 246 -2.22 11.51 0.87
C GLY A 246 -2.75 11.72 -0.55
N GLY A 247 -3.16 10.64 -1.19
CA GLY A 247 -3.69 10.70 -2.55
C GLY A 247 -4.43 9.41 -2.94
N TYR A 248 -5.58 9.58 -3.59
CA TYR A 248 -6.41 8.47 -4.07
C TYR A 248 -6.78 8.66 -5.54
N PRO A 249 -6.76 7.60 -6.35
CA PRO A 249 -7.12 7.69 -7.76
C PRO A 249 -8.64 7.68 -8.02
N ASP A 250 -9.41 7.34 -7.01
CA ASP A 250 -10.89 7.39 -6.95
C ASP A 250 -11.29 7.56 -5.48
N GLY A 251 -12.55 7.94 -5.21
CA GLY A 251 -13.04 8.13 -3.84
C GLY A 251 -14.49 7.73 -3.68
N PHE A 252 -14.76 6.86 -2.71
CA PHE A 252 -16.12 6.42 -2.38
C PHE A 252 -17.04 7.56 -1.93
N TRP A 253 -16.48 8.67 -1.50
CA TRP A 253 -17.20 9.86 -1.02
C TRP A 253 -17.81 10.73 -2.13
N TYR A 254 -17.37 10.55 -3.39
CA TYR A 254 -17.93 11.30 -4.51
C TYR A 254 -19.39 10.91 -4.81
N GLY A 255 -20.21 11.88 -5.20
CA GLY A 255 -21.61 11.66 -5.54
C GLY A 255 -21.88 11.25 -6.99
N SER A 256 -20.83 11.25 -7.84
CA SER A 256 -20.97 10.91 -9.25
C SER A 256 -21.35 9.44 -9.44
N GLN A 257 -22.28 9.19 -10.36
CA GLN A 257 -22.66 7.84 -10.80
C GLN A 257 -21.87 7.40 -12.05
N THR A 258 -20.97 8.22 -12.54
CA THR A 258 -20.10 7.98 -13.69
C THR A 258 -18.65 7.86 -13.25
N ASN A 259 -17.78 7.46 -14.17
CA ASN A 259 -16.35 7.53 -13.95
C ASN A 259 -15.92 8.95 -13.63
N LEU A 260 -14.99 9.08 -12.71
CA LEU A 260 -14.32 10.35 -12.45
C LEU A 260 -13.40 10.70 -13.65
N PRO A 261 -13.07 11.98 -13.86
CA PRO A 261 -12.02 12.32 -14.81
C PRO A 261 -10.69 11.68 -14.39
N PRO A 262 -9.73 11.54 -15.33
CA PRO A 262 -8.41 10.98 -15.03
C PRO A 262 -7.75 11.71 -13.87
N SER A 263 -7.28 10.94 -12.88
CA SER A 263 -6.75 11.51 -11.64
C SER A 263 -5.37 12.14 -11.82
N MET A 264 -5.17 13.31 -11.20
CA MET A 264 -3.87 13.99 -11.12
C MET A 264 -2.81 13.20 -10.35
N THR A 265 -3.21 12.20 -9.54
CA THR A 265 -2.30 11.33 -8.80
C THR A 265 -1.36 10.51 -9.69
N TYR A 266 -1.67 10.38 -10.98
CA TYR A 266 -0.81 9.73 -11.98
C TYR A 266 0.15 10.69 -12.70
N LEU A 267 0.20 11.96 -12.29
CA LEU A 267 1.20 12.93 -12.75
C LEU A 267 2.28 13.13 -11.69
N PHE A 268 3.53 13.20 -12.13
CA PHE A 268 4.61 13.57 -11.24
C PHE A 268 4.42 15.00 -10.71
N ASN A 269 4.30 15.16 -9.41
CA ASN A 269 4.03 16.42 -8.72
C ASN A 269 5.31 16.96 -8.09
N PHE A 270 5.88 18.00 -8.68
CA PHE A 270 7.14 18.60 -8.22
C PHE A 270 6.92 19.80 -7.29
N ASN A 271 5.69 20.26 -7.13
CA ASN A 271 5.36 21.46 -6.35
C ASN A 271 4.73 21.10 -5.00
N ARG A 272 4.51 19.81 -4.70
CA ARG A 272 3.80 19.34 -3.51
C ARG A 272 2.43 20.00 -3.35
N GLU A 273 1.78 20.32 -4.48
CA GLU A 273 0.41 20.84 -4.45
C GLU A 273 -0.45 19.74 -3.85
N LEU A 274 -0.89 19.98 -2.61
CA LEU A 274 -1.88 19.16 -1.94
C LEU A 274 -3.20 19.46 -2.63
N GLY A 275 -3.58 18.59 -3.59
CA GLY A 275 -4.94 18.57 -4.09
C GLY A 275 -5.89 18.08 -2.98
N ASP A 276 -7.17 18.24 -3.21
CA ASP A 276 -8.19 17.52 -2.45
C ASP A 276 -7.89 16.01 -2.52
N MET A 277 -8.00 15.26 -1.45
CA MET A 277 -7.76 13.81 -1.40
C MET A 277 -8.61 13.07 -2.42
N GLY A 278 -8.00 12.52 -3.45
CA GLY A 278 -8.68 12.00 -4.63
C GLY A 278 -9.06 13.08 -5.62
N ALA A 279 -8.51 14.28 -5.50
CA ALA A 279 -8.85 15.38 -6.37
C ALA A 279 -8.25 15.22 -7.73
N THR A 280 -9.13 15.41 -8.64
CA THR A 280 -8.86 15.67 -10.03
C THR A 280 -8.62 17.15 -10.30
N VAL A 281 -8.79 18.01 -9.30
CA VAL A 281 -8.68 19.47 -9.42
C VAL A 281 -7.73 19.98 -8.34
N PRO A 282 -6.65 20.71 -8.70
CA PRO A 282 -5.87 21.46 -7.74
C PRO A 282 -6.80 22.41 -6.97
N SER A 283 -6.67 22.47 -5.65
CA SER A 283 -7.39 23.50 -4.88
C SER A 283 -6.97 24.88 -5.39
N GLU A 284 -7.93 25.71 -5.80
CA GLU A 284 -7.68 27.10 -6.20
C GLU A 284 -7.25 27.97 -5.00
N ASP A 285 -7.44 27.45 -3.76
CA ASP A 285 -7.04 28.13 -2.53
C ASP A 285 -6.00 27.28 -1.76
N PRO A 286 -4.71 27.43 -2.06
CA PRO A 286 -3.63 26.76 -1.32
C PRO A 286 -3.40 27.48 0.01
N THR A 287 -4.40 27.52 0.89
CA THR A 287 -4.33 28.26 2.15
C THR A 287 -3.65 27.47 3.28
N GLY A 288 -3.51 26.16 3.16
CA GLY A 288 -2.60 25.39 3.98
C GLY A 288 -1.16 25.52 3.44
N LYS A 289 -0.30 26.21 4.13
CA LYS A 289 1.06 26.46 3.67
C LYS A 289 1.99 25.39 4.24
N VAL A 290 2.24 24.35 3.45
CA VAL A 290 3.44 23.53 3.64
C VAL A 290 4.66 24.39 3.31
N ASP A 291 5.61 24.47 4.22
CA ASP A 291 6.87 25.14 3.96
C ASP A 291 7.77 24.23 3.10
N LEU A 292 7.66 24.38 1.77
CA LEU A 292 8.37 23.53 0.80
C LEU A 292 9.89 23.54 0.96
N LYS A 293 10.42 24.55 1.63
CA LYS A 293 11.86 24.67 1.88
C LYS A 293 12.31 23.85 3.08
N HIS A 294 11.50 23.81 4.13
CA HIS A 294 11.91 23.28 5.43
C HIS A 294 11.20 21.96 5.78
N ASP A 295 9.98 21.73 5.29
CA ASP A 295 9.25 20.50 5.57
C ASP A 295 9.63 19.39 4.57
N PRO A 296 9.89 18.16 5.03
CA PRO A 296 10.09 17.01 4.14
C PRO A 296 8.78 16.63 3.43
N TYR A 297 8.90 15.97 2.28
CA TYR A 297 7.72 15.46 1.56
C TYR A 297 7.41 14.04 2.05
N PHE A 298 6.45 13.93 2.97
CA PHE A 298 5.99 12.67 3.55
C PHE A 298 4.51 12.46 3.26
N ALA A 299 4.13 11.22 3.05
CA ALA A 299 2.74 10.81 2.85
C ALA A 299 2.35 9.73 3.85
N ALA A 300 1.19 9.89 4.47
CA ALA A 300 0.62 8.93 5.41
C ALA A 300 -0.56 8.15 4.82
N GLU A 301 -1.20 8.66 3.76
CA GLU A 301 -2.47 8.15 3.25
C GLU A 301 -2.49 8.03 1.72
N GLU A 302 -1.49 7.39 1.14
CA GLU A 302 -1.54 7.03 -0.28
C GLU A 302 -2.36 5.75 -0.46
N ALA A 303 -3.21 5.71 -1.48
CA ALA A 303 -4.10 4.57 -1.68
C ALA A 303 -3.35 3.23 -1.73
N GLY A 304 -3.64 2.35 -0.77
CA GLY A 304 -3.35 0.91 -0.88
C GLY A 304 -4.53 0.16 -1.50
N GLY A 305 -5.71 0.77 -1.47
CA GLY A 305 -6.97 0.31 -2.01
C GLY A 305 -8.01 1.41 -1.94
N MET A 306 -9.32 1.03 -1.87
CA MET A 306 -10.43 1.97 -1.72
C MET A 306 -11.63 1.28 -1.08
N ALA A 307 -12.24 1.93 -0.09
CA ALA A 307 -13.50 1.48 0.49
C ALA A 307 -14.65 1.56 -0.54
N SER A 308 -15.73 0.87 -0.25
CA SER A 308 -16.96 0.92 -1.02
C SER A 308 -18.08 1.52 -0.17
N ALA A 309 -18.55 2.72 -0.51
CA ALA A 309 -19.79 3.23 0.04
C ALA A 309 -21.00 2.65 -0.71
N TYR A 310 -22.15 2.68 -0.08
CA TYR A 310 -23.38 2.12 -0.69
C TYR A 310 -23.67 2.68 -2.06
N HIS A 311 -23.49 3.99 -2.24
CA HIS A 311 -23.78 4.72 -3.48
C HIS A 311 -22.64 4.72 -4.50
N ARG A 312 -21.38 4.45 -4.07
CA ARG A 312 -20.20 4.43 -4.94
C ARG A 312 -19.24 3.31 -4.54
N ARG A 313 -19.01 2.38 -5.48
CA ARG A 313 -18.29 1.11 -5.24
C ARG A 313 -17.16 0.94 -6.27
N PRO A 314 -16.12 1.79 -6.23
CA PRO A 314 -15.01 1.67 -7.17
C PRO A 314 -14.21 0.39 -6.91
N VAL A 315 -13.60 -0.14 -7.97
CA VAL A 315 -12.63 -1.24 -7.89
C VAL A 315 -11.31 -0.73 -8.45
N LEU A 316 -10.26 -0.75 -7.62
CA LEU A 316 -8.92 -0.39 -8.03
C LEU A 316 -8.16 -1.65 -8.46
N SER A 317 -7.47 -1.55 -9.59
CA SER A 317 -6.57 -2.61 -10.04
C SER A 317 -5.24 -2.55 -9.28
N ALA A 318 -4.49 -3.64 -9.32
CA ALA A 318 -3.14 -3.68 -8.76
C ALA A 318 -2.19 -2.69 -9.46
N ASP A 319 -2.40 -2.46 -10.77
CA ASP A 319 -1.63 -1.48 -11.54
C ASP A 319 -1.99 -0.04 -11.16
N ASP A 320 -3.25 0.25 -10.82
CA ASP A 320 -3.64 1.57 -10.31
C ASP A 320 -2.83 1.95 -9.06
N ILE A 321 -2.69 1.00 -8.12
CA ILE A 321 -1.96 1.20 -6.87
C ILE A 321 -0.44 1.30 -7.10
N ALA A 322 0.13 0.40 -7.88
CA ALA A 322 1.58 0.37 -8.09
C ALA A 322 2.07 1.56 -8.94
N ALA A 323 1.30 1.98 -9.94
CA ALA A 323 1.62 3.17 -10.74
C ALA A 323 1.52 4.46 -9.92
N LEU A 324 0.52 4.57 -9.01
CA LEU A 324 0.42 5.67 -8.06
C LEU A 324 1.66 5.72 -7.15
N THR A 325 2.04 4.58 -6.55
CA THR A 325 3.22 4.47 -5.70
C THR A 325 4.47 4.95 -6.43
N LEU A 326 4.70 4.44 -7.64
CA LEU A 326 5.85 4.83 -8.46
C LEU A 326 5.85 6.32 -8.79
N THR A 327 4.69 6.88 -9.13
CA THR A 327 4.55 8.30 -9.47
C THR A 327 4.91 9.19 -8.29
N ASN A 328 4.44 8.84 -7.10
CA ASN A 328 4.73 9.60 -5.89
C ASN A 328 6.21 9.52 -5.48
N LEU A 329 6.82 8.33 -5.61
CA LEU A 329 8.27 8.17 -5.38
C LEU A 329 9.08 9.03 -6.35
N GLY A 330 8.71 9.06 -7.62
CA GLY A 330 9.33 9.92 -8.64
C GLY A 330 9.11 11.40 -8.37
N SER A 331 8.02 11.79 -7.72
CA SER A 331 7.69 13.16 -7.30
C SER A 331 8.53 13.66 -6.11
N GLY A 332 9.24 12.76 -5.42
CA GLY A 332 10.14 13.13 -4.33
C GLY A 332 9.65 12.80 -2.92
N ILE A 333 8.60 11.99 -2.77
CA ILE A 333 8.17 11.49 -1.46
C ILE A 333 9.30 10.69 -0.80
N ASN A 334 9.57 10.95 0.46
CA ASN A 334 10.65 10.36 1.26
C ASN A 334 10.17 9.63 2.53
N LEU A 335 8.88 9.48 2.71
CA LEU A 335 8.20 8.51 3.56
C LEU A 335 6.91 8.16 2.84
N TYR A 336 6.71 6.88 2.56
CA TYR A 336 5.55 6.42 1.80
C TYR A 336 4.62 5.61 2.69
N GLY A 337 3.45 6.17 3.03
CA GLY A 337 2.42 5.55 3.85
C GLY A 337 1.20 5.14 3.05
N TYR A 338 0.83 3.87 3.12
CA TYR A 338 -0.38 3.33 2.49
C TYR A 338 -1.57 3.39 3.42
N TYR A 339 -2.69 3.86 2.91
CA TYR A 339 -4.00 3.73 3.55
C TYR A 339 -4.98 3.01 2.61
N MET A 340 -5.46 1.82 2.91
CA MET A 340 -5.00 0.86 3.90
C MET A 340 -3.96 -0.06 3.27
N PHE A 341 -2.98 -0.51 4.04
CA PHE A 341 -2.14 -1.63 3.64
C PHE A 341 -2.79 -2.96 4.03
N HIS A 342 -3.51 -2.97 5.14
CA HIS A 342 -4.22 -4.13 5.68
C HIS A 342 -5.68 -3.79 5.96
N GLY A 343 -6.60 -4.58 5.41
CA GLY A 343 -8.02 -4.49 5.70
C GLY A 343 -8.36 -5.01 7.10
N GLY A 344 -9.64 -4.98 7.43
CA GLY A 344 -10.13 -5.45 8.72
C GLY A 344 -11.64 -5.51 8.78
N ALA A 345 -12.18 -5.69 9.97
CA ALA A 345 -13.60 -5.69 10.26
C ALA A 345 -13.90 -4.79 11.46
N ASN A 346 -14.97 -4.02 11.39
CA ASN A 346 -15.42 -3.22 12.53
C ASN A 346 -15.75 -4.14 13.72
N PRO A 347 -15.26 -3.85 14.93
CA PRO A 347 -15.62 -4.64 16.10
C PRO A 347 -17.09 -4.46 16.45
N THR A 348 -17.66 -5.42 17.16
CA THR A 348 -19.00 -5.29 17.71
C THR A 348 -19.00 -4.25 18.84
N GLY A 349 -19.80 -3.20 18.71
CA GLY A 349 -20.03 -2.22 19.78
C GLY A 349 -20.91 -2.80 20.89
N LYS A 350 -20.86 -2.16 22.05
CA LYS A 350 -21.72 -2.50 23.21
C LYS A 350 -23.13 -1.92 23.06
N ARG A 351 -23.25 -0.77 22.39
CA ARG A 351 -24.51 0.00 22.26
C ARG A 351 -24.84 0.37 20.83
N SER A 352 -23.87 0.38 19.93
CA SER A 352 -24.01 0.89 18.58
C SER A 352 -23.26 0.04 17.57
N THR A 353 -23.58 0.22 16.28
CA THR A 353 -22.72 -0.19 15.18
C THR A 353 -21.62 0.85 14.99
N LEU A 354 -20.42 0.43 14.57
CA LEU A 354 -19.22 1.27 14.66
C LEU A 354 -18.72 1.80 13.30
N GLN A 355 -19.43 1.50 12.20
CA GLN A 355 -19.11 2.04 10.87
C GLN A 355 -19.64 3.47 10.68
N GLU A 356 -19.07 4.16 9.72
CA GLU A 356 -19.63 5.41 9.19
C GLU A 356 -21.00 5.13 8.54
N SER A 357 -22.02 5.94 8.87
CA SER A 357 -23.37 5.78 8.36
C SER A 357 -24.12 7.10 8.29
N VAL A 358 -24.97 7.24 7.27
CA VAL A 358 -25.90 8.37 7.14
C VAL A 358 -26.86 8.45 8.35
N ALA A 359 -27.21 7.32 8.94
CA ALA A 359 -28.06 7.27 10.14
C ALA A 359 -27.41 7.96 11.36
N THR A 360 -26.10 8.16 11.35
CA THR A 360 -25.34 8.86 12.41
C THR A 360 -24.92 10.27 12.02
N GLY A 361 -25.48 10.81 10.91
CA GLY A 361 -25.20 12.18 10.45
C GLY A 361 -23.99 12.29 9.50
N TYR A 362 -23.44 11.16 9.07
CA TYR A 362 -22.33 11.13 8.09
C TYR A 362 -22.85 11.18 6.64
N PRO A 363 -22.01 11.62 5.70
CA PRO A 363 -22.44 11.73 4.31
C PRO A 363 -22.46 10.40 3.54
N ASN A 364 -21.89 9.30 4.11
CA ASN A 364 -21.79 8.02 3.46
C ASN A 364 -22.34 6.89 4.33
N ASP A 365 -22.76 5.81 3.68
CA ASP A 365 -23.00 4.51 4.32
C ASP A 365 -21.93 3.53 3.90
N LEU A 366 -21.22 2.96 4.86
CA LEU A 366 -20.28 1.86 4.66
C LEU A 366 -20.85 0.55 5.17
N PRO A 367 -20.31 -0.62 4.78
CA PRO A 367 -20.70 -1.90 5.35
C PRO A 367 -20.56 -1.90 6.87
N GLN A 368 -21.42 -2.66 7.54
CA GLN A 368 -21.43 -2.68 9.01
C GLN A 368 -20.21 -3.42 9.58
N ILE A 369 -19.80 -4.50 8.95
CA ILE A 369 -18.72 -5.36 9.44
C ILE A 369 -17.44 -5.14 8.62
N THR A 370 -17.49 -5.45 7.31
CA THR A 370 -16.27 -5.41 6.51
C THR A 370 -15.65 -4.02 6.42
N TYR A 371 -14.36 -3.96 6.67
CA TYR A 371 -13.48 -2.83 6.34
C TYR A 371 -12.29 -3.34 5.52
N ASP A 372 -12.59 -4.12 4.51
CA ASP A 372 -11.63 -4.74 3.62
C ASP A 372 -10.76 -3.71 2.86
N PHE A 373 -11.33 -2.55 2.54
CA PHE A 373 -10.71 -1.44 1.83
C PHE A 373 -10.06 -1.81 0.50
N GLN A 374 -10.22 -3.03 0.00
CA GLN A 374 -9.45 -3.60 -1.12
C GLN A 374 -7.93 -3.48 -0.89
N ALA A 375 -7.51 -3.52 0.37
CA ALA A 375 -6.12 -3.36 0.77
C ALA A 375 -5.23 -4.48 0.21
N PRO A 376 -3.91 -4.27 0.07
CA PRO A 376 -2.96 -5.31 -0.36
C PRO A 376 -3.04 -6.60 0.46
N LEU A 377 -3.20 -6.50 1.77
CA LEU A 377 -3.66 -7.59 2.65
C LEU A 377 -5.12 -7.33 2.97
N GLY A 378 -6.00 -8.22 2.54
CA GLY A 378 -7.43 -8.06 2.70
C GLY A 378 -7.91 -8.23 4.13
N GLU A 379 -9.24 -8.17 4.32
CA GLU A 379 -9.88 -8.28 5.63
C GLU A 379 -9.49 -9.54 6.40
N PHE A 380 -9.19 -10.63 5.72
CA PHE A 380 -8.81 -11.92 6.31
C PHE A 380 -7.34 -12.26 6.09
N GLY A 381 -6.49 -11.27 5.82
CA GLY A 381 -5.05 -11.43 5.59
C GLY A 381 -4.71 -12.10 4.25
N GLN A 382 -5.67 -12.18 3.31
CA GLN A 382 -5.40 -12.70 1.97
C GLN A 382 -4.56 -11.71 1.17
N GLU A 383 -3.47 -12.18 0.57
CA GLU A 383 -2.64 -11.38 -0.32
C GLU A 383 -3.35 -11.14 -1.65
N ARG A 384 -3.44 -9.87 -2.05
CA ARG A 384 -3.90 -9.44 -3.37
C ARG A 384 -2.75 -9.25 -4.35
N GLU A 385 -3.06 -9.17 -5.63
CA GLU A 385 -2.08 -8.84 -6.66
C GLU A 385 -1.37 -7.50 -6.38
N SER A 386 -2.07 -6.51 -5.82
CA SER A 386 -1.49 -5.23 -5.41
C SER A 386 -0.36 -5.40 -4.39
N TYR A 387 -0.48 -6.31 -3.42
CA TYR A 387 0.59 -6.62 -2.46
C TYR A 387 1.87 -7.06 -3.18
N ARG A 388 1.78 -7.94 -4.18
CA ARG A 388 2.94 -8.43 -4.92
C ARG A 388 3.57 -7.35 -5.78
N LYS A 389 2.77 -6.52 -6.46
CA LYS A 389 3.26 -5.42 -7.30
C LYS A 389 3.94 -4.32 -6.50
N ILE A 390 3.35 -3.88 -5.38
CA ILE A 390 4.01 -2.86 -4.54
C ILE A 390 5.22 -3.42 -3.80
N ARG A 391 5.23 -4.72 -3.44
CA ARG A 391 6.41 -5.36 -2.84
C ARG A 391 7.65 -5.22 -3.72
N MET A 392 7.54 -5.28 -5.05
CA MET A 392 8.67 -5.01 -5.94
C MET A 392 9.26 -3.62 -5.74
N LEU A 393 8.42 -2.60 -5.53
CA LEU A 393 8.87 -1.23 -5.22
C LEU A 393 9.46 -1.15 -3.81
N HIS A 394 8.89 -1.89 -2.84
CA HIS A 394 9.45 -1.93 -1.48
C HIS A 394 10.83 -2.61 -1.43
N LEU A 395 11.04 -3.67 -2.19
CA LEU A 395 12.36 -4.31 -2.34
C LEU A 395 13.38 -3.31 -2.90
N PHE A 396 12.99 -2.52 -3.91
CA PHE A 396 13.82 -1.43 -4.43
C PHE A 396 14.10 -0.37 -3.35
N LEU A 397 13.08 0.07 -2.60
CA LEU A 397 13.25 1.09 -1.55
C LEU A 397 14.11 0.59 -0.39
N ASN A 398 13.95 -0.64 0.05
CA ASN A 398 14.75 -1.21 1.12
C ASN A 398 16.24 -1.36 0.73
N ALA A 399 16.52 -1.58 -0.56
CA ALA A 399 17.89 -1.70 -1.06
C ALA A 399 18.55 -0.36 -1.44
N TYR A 400 17.78 0.58 -1.99
CA TYR A 400 18.28 1.83 -2.58
C TYR A 400 17.65 3.09 -1.99
N GLY A 401 16.71 2.96 -1.06
CA GLY A 401 15.99 4.09 -0.47
C GLY A 401 16.89 5.09 0.24
N SER A 402 17.99 4.63 0.85
CA SER A 402 18.97 5.55 1.47
C SER A 402 19.63 6.48 0.43
N GLN A 403 19.91 5.98 -0.76
CA GLN A 403 20.42 6.80 -1.86
C GLN A 403 19.31 7.70 -2.42
N LEU A 404 18.13 7.13 -2.67
CA LEU A 404 16.99 7.83 -3.24
C LEU A 404 16.52 8.99 -2.34
N ALA A 405 16.49 8.81 -1.02
CA ALA A 405 16.09 9.85 -0.07
C ALA A 405 16.91 11.14 -0.22
N ALA A 406 18.20 11.00 -0.48
CA ALA A 406 19.11 12.13 -0.67
C ALA A 406 18.99 12.80 -2.05
N MET A 407 18.29 12.20 -3.01
CA MET A 407 18.16 12.65 -4.38
C MET A 407 16.86 13.45 -4.57
N PRO A 408 16.91 14.76 -4.82
CA PRO A 408 15.72 15.54 -5.18
C PRO A 408 15.14 15.09 -6.53
N ALA A 409 13.86 15.42 -6.74
CA ALA A 409 13.15 15.13 -7.97
C ALA A 409 13.30 16.31 -8.96
N TYR A 410 13.56 16.00 -10.22
CA TYR A 410 13.67 16.93 -11.32
C TYR A 410 12.60 16.70 -12.38
N ALA A 411 11.94 17.80 -12.76
CA ALA A 411 10.89 17.77 -13.77
C ALA A 411 11.47 17.80 -15.18
N PRO A 412 10.81 17.17 -16.17
CA PRO A 412 11.13 17.38 -17.57
C PRO A 412 10.87 18.85 -17.98
N THR A 413 11.64 19.34 -18.96
CA THR A 413 11.40 20.65 -19.59
C THR A 413 10.03 20.71 -20.26
N GLN A 414 9.56 19.59 -20.79
CA GLN A 414 8.25 19.44 -21.42
C GLN A 414 7.44 18.42 -20.65
N ARG A 415 6.38 18.85 -19.99
CA ARG A 415 5.48 17.99 -19.18
C ARG A 415 4.04 18.43 -19.34
N THR A 416 3.11 17.50 -19.15
CA THR A 416 1.69 17.84 -19.03
C THR A 416 1.32 18.14 -17.57
N ARG A 417 0.35 19.05 -17.39
CA ARG A 417 -0.37 19.25 -16.11
C ARG A 417 -1.81 18.76 -16.19
N ASP A 418 -2.21 18.19 -17.32
CA ASP A 418 -3.53 17.62 -17.54
C ASP A 418 -3.42 16.07 -17.50
N ALA A 419 -4.09 15.46 -16.55
CA ALA A 419 -4.10 14.02 -16.41
C ALA A 419 -4.77 13.30 -17.59
N ALA A 420 -5.65 13.98 -18.32
CA ALA A 420 -6.30 13.44 -19.53
C ALA A 420 -5.38 13.52 -20.78
N ASN A 421 -4.28 14.26 -20.70
CA ASN A 421 -3.35 14.36 -21.83
C ASN A 421 -2.52 13.06 -21.93
N THR A 422 -2.74 12.33 -23.02
CA THR A 422 -2.07 11.06 -23.32
C THR A 422 -0.89 11.20 -24.28
N SER A 423 -0.65 12.42 -24.84
CA SER A 423 0.34 12.62 -25.91
C SER A 423 1.77 12.80 -25.38
N VAL A 424 1.95 13.18 -24.12
CA VAL A 424 3.25 13.48 -23.51
C VAL A 424 3.63 12.36 -22.53
N PRO A 425 4.76 11.66 -22.74
CA PRO A 425 5.27 10.70 -21.78
C PRO A 425 5.51 11.33 -20.41
N ARG A 426 5.16 10.63 -19.34
CA ARG A 426 5.31 11.10 -17.98
C ARG A 426 6.60 10.58 -17.39
N VAL A 427 7.51 11.47 -17.05
CA VAL A 427 8.87 11.16 -16.58
C VAL A 427 9.22 12.04 -15.39
N ALA A 428 9.97 11.50 -14.45
CA ALA A 428 10.68 12.23 -13.41
C ALA A 428 12.07 11.64 -13.24
N VAL A 429 13.03 12.45 -12.81
CA VAL A 429 14.39 11.99 -12.52
C VAL A 429 14.71 12.36 -11.08
N ARG A 430 15.19 11.40 -10.30
CA ARG A 430 15.80 11.65 -8.99
C ARG A 430 17.30 11.40 -9.08
N THR A 431 18.10 12.38 -8.70
CA THR A 431 19.56 12.29 -8.85
C THR A 431 20.31 13.14 -7.83
N ASP A 432 21.52 12.69 -7.49
CA ASP A 432 22.51 13.44 -6.71
C ASP A 432 23.45 14.30 -7.60
N GLY A 433 23.13 14.41 -8.90
CA GLY A 433 23.97 15.10 -9.89
C GLY A 433 25.04 14.22 -10.53
N ARG A 434 25.17 12.96 -10.14
CA ARG A 434 26.12 11.98 -10.67
C ARG A 434 25.45 10.67 -11.08
N SER A 435 24.67 10.11 -10.18
CA SER A 435 23.88 8.87 -10.37
C SER A 435 22.42 9.14 -10.06
N GLY A 436 21.54 8.25 -10.44
CA GLY A 436 20.13 8.42 -10.12
C GLY A 436 19.20 7.39 -10.73
N PHE A 437 17.91 7.77 -10.70
CA PHE A 437 16.81 6.92 -11.13
C PHE A 437 15.85 7.71 -11.99
N ILE A 438 15.44 7.11 -13.11
CA ILE A 438 14.44 7.62 -14.04
C ILE A 438 13.12 6.91 -13.74
N PHE A 439 12.10 7.66 -13.37
CA PHE A 439 10.75 7.17 -13.14
C PHE A 439 9.91 7.46 -14.38
N VAL A 440 9.21 6.45 -14.88
CA VAL A 440 8.32 6.56 -16.04
C VAL A 440 6.96 6.00 -15.68
N ASN A 441 5.90 6.76 -15.99
CA ASN A 441 4.53 6.30 -15.81
C ASN A 441 3.72 6.48 -17.11
N ASN A 442 3.33 5.38 -17.73
CA ASN A 442 2.41 5.33 -18.88
C ASN A 442 1.13 4.55 -18.52
N HIS A 443 0.65 4.72 -17.27
CA HIS A 443 -0.60 4.16 -16.78
C HIS A 443 -1.46 5.24 -16.14
N VAL A 444 -2.77 5.22 -16.40
CA VAL A 444 -3.78 6.04 -15.72
C VAL A 444 -5.05 5.23 -15.60
N ARG A 445 -5.63 5.19 -14.41
CA ARG A 445 -6.88 4.48 -14.16
C ARG A 445 -7.96 4.92 -15.16
N GLN A 446 -8.61 3.96 -15.79
CA GLN A 446 -9.74 4.14 -16.72
C GLN A 446 -9.41 5.01 -17.97
N LEU A 447 -8.14 5.22 -18.27
CA LEU A 447 -7.69 5.92 -19.45
C LEU A 447 -6.75 5.03 -20.27
N ALA A 448 -7.10 4.79 -21.54
CA ALA A 448 -6.24 4.03 -22.43
C ALA A 448 -5.02 4.89 -22.84
N MET A 449 -3.86 4.54 -22.34
CA MET A 449 -2.61 5.21 -22.67
C MET A 449 -2.08 4.68 -24.02
N PRO A 450 -1.49 5.54 -24.88
CA PRO A 450 -0.94 5.10 -26.15
C PRO A 450 0.46 4.49 -26.00
N ASN A 451 0.91 3.84 -27.07
CA ASN A 451 2.32 3.56 -27.28
C ASN A 451 3.05 4.88 -27.67
N HIS A 452 4.22 5.15 -27.09
CA HIS A 452 5.07 6.29 -27.45
C HIS A 452 6.32 5.80 -28.21
N PRO A 453 6.30 5.83 -29.52
CA PRO A 453 7.44 5.35 -30.33
C PRO A 453 8.62 6.32 -30.23
N GLY A 454 9.83 5.76 -30.23
CA GLY A 454 11.05 6.55 -30.21
C GLY A 454 11.37 7.21 -28.88
N PHE A 455 10.92 6.62 -27.78
CA PHE A 455 11.12 7.13 -26.41
C PHE A 455 12.59 7.06 -25.98
N GLN A 456 13.10 8.16 -25.46
CA GLN A 456 14.41 8.31 -24.78
C GLN A 456 14.33 9.40 -23.74
N VAL A 457 15.17 9.32 -22.70
CA VAL A 457 15.33 10.36 -21.68
C VAL A 457 16.75 10.91 -21.73
N ARG A 458 16.86 12.22 -21.92
CA ARG A 458 18.11 12.98 -21.90
C ARG A 458 18.23 13.72 -20.58
N ILE A 459 19.26 13.43 -19.81
CA ILE A 459 19.50 14.04 -18.51
C ILE A 459 20.74 14.91 -18.60
N HIS A 460 20.59 16.21 -18.35
CA HIS A 460 21.68 17.15 -18.25
C HIS A 460 22.14 17.21 -16.78
N LEU A 461 23.32 16.67 -16.50
CA LEU A 461 23.97 16.74 -15.21
C LEU A 461 25.01 17.89 -15.21
N SER A 462 25.49 18.30 -14.04
CA SER A 462 26.46 19.41 -13.92
C SER A 462 27.75 19.20 -14.71
N SER A 463 28.18 17.94 -14.91
CA SER A 463 29.47 17.61 -15.55
C SER A 463 29.32 16.68 -16.76
N ALA A 464 28.14 16.21 -17.07
CA ALA A 464 27.91 15.21 -18.13
C ALA A 464 26.46 15.26 -18.64
N GLU A 465 26.24 14.65 -19.80
CA GLU A 465 24.92 14.36 -20.35
C GLU A 465 24.76 12.84 -20.41
N GLN A 466 23.59 12.36 -20.00
CA GLN A 466 23.23 10.96 -20.05
C GLN A 466 22.00 10.78 -20.93
N LEU A 467 22.09 9.93 -21.96
CA LEU A 467 20.96 9.52 -22.81
C LEU A 467 20.56 8.09 -22.49
N VAL A 468 19.31 7.85 -22.14
CA VAL A 468 18.80 6.55 -21.73
C VAL A 468 17.50 6.20 -22.44
N PRO A 469 17.43 5.05 -23.14
CA PRO A 469 18.54 4.19 -23.54
C PRO A 469 19.37 4.82 -24.67
N SER A 470 20.45 4.16 -25.09
CA SER A 470 21.30 4.67 -26.18
C SER A 470 20.65 4.64 -27.56
N ARG A 471 19.59 3.85 -27.72
CA ARG A 471 18.75 3.76 -28.92
C ARG A 471 17.31 4.00 -28.55
N PRO A 472 16.56 4.74 -29.37
CA PRO A 472 15.14 4.95 -29.14
C PRO A 472 14.39 3.62 -29.05
N ILE A 473 13.43 3.54 -28.12
CA ILE A 473 12.54 2.39 -27.95
C ILE A 473 11.08 2.80 -28.07
N ASP A 474 10.19 1.84 -28.15
CA ASP A 474 8.77 2.08 -27.99
C ASP A 474 8.43 1.96 -26.50
N LEU A 475 7.77 2.96 -25.93
CA LEU A 475 7.20 2.88 -24.58
C LEU A 475 5.78 2.34 -24.67
N PRO A 476 5.52 1.10 -24.29
CA PRO A 476 4.20 0.49 -24.43
C PRO A 476 3.16 1.14 -23.50
N PRO A 477 1.85 0.98 -23.79
CA PRO A 477 0.78 1.36 -22.87
C PRO A 477 0.85 0.55 -21.58
N ASP A 478 0.27 1.10 -20.53
CA ASP A 478 0.13 0.48 -19.22
C ASP A 478 1.45 -0.01 -18.61
N ARG A 479 2.54 0.76 -18.84
CA ARG A 479 3.84 0.51 -18.21
C ARG A 479 4.22 1.64 -17.28
N TYR A 480 4.78 1.24 -16.15
CA TYR A 480 5.39 2.14 -15.16
C TYR A 480 6.62 1.44 -14.59
N PHE A 481 7.73 2.15 -14.46
CA PHE A 481 9.00 1.54 -14.07
C PHE A 481 10.03 2.56 -13.60
N VAL A 482 11.10 2.04 -12.98
CA VAL A 482 12.28 2.79 -12.54
C VAL A 482 13.52 2.25 -13.21
N TRP A 483 14.24 3.08 -13.95
CA TRP A 483 15.55 2.75 -14.53
C TRP A 483 16.67 3.43 -13.76
N PRO A 484 17.74 2.70 -13.37
CA PRO A 484 18.91 3.31 -12.79
C PRO A 484 19.83 3.90 -13.88
N PHE A 485 20.57 4.94 -13.54
CA PHE A 485 21.71 5.41 -14.33
C PHE A 485 22.89 5.73 -13.44
N GLU A 486 24.12 5.49 -13.97
CA GLU A 486 25.40 5.64 -13.29
C GLU A 486 25.45 4.90 -11.92
N LEU A 487 24.83 3.71 -11.87
CA LEU A 487 24.75 2.90 -10.66
C LEU A 487 26.09 2.23 -10.36
N SER A 488 26.61 2.46 -9.17
CA SER A 488 27.82 1.80 -8.69
C SER A 488 27.54 0.34 -8.29
N LEU A 489 28.25 -0.59 -8.92
CA LEU A 489 28.22 -2.02 -8.63
C LEU A 489 29.60 -2.40 -8.06
N SER A 490 29.86 -2.18 -6.79
CA SER A 490 31.22 -2.20 -6.23
C SER A 490 32.12 -1.13 -6.87
N LYS A 491 33.16 -1.50 -7.65
CA LYS A 491 34.00 -0.56 -8.40
C LYS A 491 33.70 -0.53 -9.91
N SER A 492 32.79 -1.40 -10.38
CA SER A 492 32.23 -1.28 -11.72
C SER A 492 31.03 -0.35 -11.74
N VAL A 493 30.74 0.25 -12.87
CA VAL A 493 29.64 1.21 -13.06
C VAL A 493 28.70 0.71 -14.14
N LEU A 494 27.45 0.53 -13.78
CA LEU A 494 26.33 0.37 -14.72
C LEU A 494 25.86 1.78 -15.14
N GLN A 495 26.13 2.14 -16.38
CA GLN A 495 25.77 3.45 -16.91
C GLN A 495 24.24 3.62 -17.00
N TYR A 496 23.52 2.57 -17.36
CA TYR A 496 22.08 2.46 -17.26
C TYR A 496 21.61 1.01 -17.53
N SER A 497 20.34 0.77 -17.18
CA SER A 497 19.62 -0.43 -17.62
C SER A 497 18.20 -0.06 -18.06
N THR A 498 17.66 -0.76 -19.09
CA THR A 498 16.23 -0.72 -19.45
C THR A 498 15.42 -1.84 -18.79
N ALA A 499 16.03 -2.66 -17.95
CA ALA A 499 15.35 -3.50 -16.98
C ALA A 499 15.15 -2.73 -15.68
N GLN A 500 14.08 -3.05 -14.93
CA GLN A 500 13.82 -2.42 -13.65
C GLN A 500 14.66 -3.03 -12.55
N LEU A 501 15.26 -2.16 -11.73
CA LEU A 501 16.02 -2.56 -10.55
C LEU A 501 15.06 -3.02 -9.45
N LEU A 502 15.32 -4.23 -8.89
CA LEU A 502 14.48 -4.83 -7.87
C LEU A 502 15.10 -4.75 -6.47
N THR A 503 16.29 -5.32 -6.31
CA THR A 503 16.98 -5.35 -5.00
C THR A 503 18.45 -5.73 -5.18
N GLN A 504 19.17 -5.82 -4.07
CA GLN A 504 20.53 -6.35 -4.01
C GLN A 504 20.76 -7.10 -2.70
N LEU A 505 21.69 -8.05 -2.71
CA LEU A 505 22.12 -8.76 -1.51
C LEU A 505 23.58 -9.16 -1.62
N GLU A 506 24.23 -9.33 -0.48
CA GLU A 506 25.58 -9.91 -0.40
C GLU A 506 25.48 -11.44 -0.25
N THR A 507 26.33 -12.17 -0.96
CA THR A 507 26.41 -13.63 -0.86
C THR A 507 27.86 -14.05 -0.67
N PRO A 508 28.14 -15.29 -0.24
CA PRO A 508 29.52 -15.80 -0.18
C PRO A 508 30.29 -15.74 -1.52
N ALA A 509 29.56 -15.76 -2.64
CA ALA A 509 30.14 -15.69 -3.99
C ALA A 509 30.36 -14.25 -4.50
N GLY A 510 29.89 -13.25 -3.77
CA GLY A 510 29.93 -11.83 -4.10
C GLY A 510 28.55 -11.18 -4.10
N LYS A 511 28.49 -9.94 -4.54
CA LYS A 511 27.25 -9.18 -4.60
C LYS A 511 26.34 -9.70 -5.71
N VAL A 512 25.04 -9.83 -5.41
CA VAL A 512 23.98 -10.08 -6.40
C VAL A 512 23.10 -8.84 -6.49
N VAL A 513 22.90 -8.34 -7.72
CA VAL A 513 21.99 -7.22 -8.02
C VAL A 513 20.88 -7.74 -8.90
N VAL A 514 19.65 -7.61 -8.47
CA VAL A 514 18.49 -8.24 -9.10
C VAL A 514 17.70 -7.20 -9.89
N PHE A 515 17.43 -7.52 -11.14
CA PHE A 515 16.57 -6.78 -12.06
C PHE A 515 15.43 -7.67 -12.55
N PHE A 516 14.42 -7.05 -13.12
CA PHE A 516 13.43 -7.78 -13.91
C PHE A 516 13.13 -7.07 -15.24
N ALA A 517 12.80 -7.89 -16.23
CA ALA A 517 12.46 -7.42 -17.55
C ALA A 517 11.06 -6.78 -17.55
N ILE A 518 10.95 -5.59 -18.13
CA ILE A 518 9.68 -4.89 -18.30
C ILE A 518 8.99 -5.42 -19.57
N PRO A 519 7.76 -5.93 -19.52
CA PRO A 519 7.09 -6.46 -20.69
C PRO A 519 6.98 -5.45 -21.84
N GLY A 520 7.43 -5.87 -23.02
CA GLY A 520 7.43 -5.02 -24.21
C GLY A 520 8.65 -4.10 -24.35
N ILE A 521 9.59 -4.12 -23.41
CA ILE A 521 10.87 -3.39 -23.48
C ILE A 521 12.03 -4.38 -23.48
N GLU A 522 12.90 -4.29 -24.49
CA GLU A 522 14.09 -5.15 -24.55
C GLU A 522 15.06 -4.77 -23.42
N PRO A 523 15.48 -5.72 -22.57
CA PRO A 523 16.49 -5.47 -21.54
C PRO A 523 17.85 -5.10 -22.18
N GLU A 524 18.36 -3.95 -21.77
CA GLU A 524 19.70 -3.47 -22.16
C GLU A 524 20.47 -3.08 -20.90
N PHE A 525 21.72 -3.51 -20.78
CA PHE A 525 22.63 -3.14 -19.72
C PHE A 525 23.88 -2.50 -20.32
N SER A 526 24.14 -1.25 -20.01
CA SER A 526 25.31 -0.52 -20.47
C SER A 526 26.29 -0.32 -19.32
N PHE A 527 27.51 -0.78 -19.48
CA PHE A 527 28.56 -0.67 -18.47
C PHE A 527 29.69 0.23 -18.95
N ARG A 528 30.31 0.96 -18.06
CA ARG A 528 31.54 1.72 -18.33
C ARG A 528 32.72 0.77 -18.51
N SER A 529 33.20 0.56 -19.74
CA SER A 529 34.23 -0.45 -20.05
C SER A 529 35.51 -0.27 -19.23
N ALA A 530 35.91 0.96 -18.94
CA ALA A 530 37.11 1.28 -18.16
C ALA A 530 37.06 0.74 -16.70
N THR A 531 35.87 0.46 -16.16
CA THR A 531 35.67 -0.07 -14.80
C THR A 531 35.61 -1.59 -14.71
N ILE A 532 35.52 -2.27 -15.86
CA ILE A 532 35.37 -3.71 -15.95
C ILE A 532 36.71 -4.37 -16.27
N GLN A 533 37.05 -5.45 -15.58
CA GLN A 533 38.12 -6.37 -15.96
C GLN A 533 37.61 -7.51 -16.85
N ARG A 534 36.47 -8.10 -16.48
CA ARG A 534 35.81 -9.19 -17.20
C ARG A 534 34.29 -9.06 -17.14
N LEU A 535 33.61 -9.38 -18.22
CA LEU A 535 32.18 -9.55 -18.28
C LEU A 535 31.81 -10.83 -18.99
N SER A 536 30.91 -11.62 -18.44
CA SER A 536 30.37 -12.84 -19.00
C SER A 536 28.83 -12.76 -19.02
N ALA A 537 28.25 -12.95 -20.19
CA ALA A 537 26.79 -12.99 -20.40
C ALA A 537 26.49 -14.04 -21.50
N PRO A 538 26.56 -15.34 -21.17
CA PRO A 538 26.59 -16.40 -22.17
C PRO A 538 25.34 -16.50 -23.05
N SER A 539 24.21 -16.06 -22.54
CA SER A 539 22.90 -16.08 -23.23
C SER A 539 22.50 -14.73 -23.87
N ALA A 540 23.48 -13.82 -24.03
CA ALA A 540 23.19 -12.46 -24.50
C ALA A 540 24.18 -12.04 -25.60
N VAL A 541 23.86 -10.92 -26.26
CA VAL A 541 24.76 -10.28 -27.23
C VAL A 541 25.53 -9.17 -26.52
N VAL A 542 26.85 -9.31 -26.45
CA VAL A 542 27.77 -8.32 -25.90
C VAL A 542 28.41 -7.52 -27.04
N SER A 543 28.37 -6.20 -26.93
CA SER A 543 28.99 -5.27 -27.88
C SER A 543 29.79 -4.18 -27.17
N HIS A 544 30.80 -3.62 -27.84
CA HIS A 544 31.64 -2.57 -27.30
C HIS A 544 31.59 -1.35 -28.22
N ALA A 545 31.27 -0.17 -27.66
CA ALA A 545 31.19 1.07 -28.40
C ALA A 545 31.48 2.27 -27.51
N ARG A 546 32.35 3.20 -27.96
CA ARG A 546 32.59 4.51 -27.30
C ARG A 546 32.81 4.42 -25.79
N GLY A 547 33.59 3.46 -25.30
CA GLY A 547 33.88 3.32 -23.88
C GLY A 547 32.83 2.57 -23.06
N SER A 548 31.77 2.06 -23.70
CA SER A 548 30.72 1.26 -23.09
C SER A 548 30.77 -0.19 -23.54
N THR A 549 30.49 -1.11 -22.62
CA THR A 549 30.21 -2.53 -22.87
C THR A 549 28.71 -2.73 -22.68
N VAL A 550 28.02 -3.11 -23.77
CA VAL A 550 26.56 -3.19 -23.78
C VAL A 550 26.11 -4.62 -23.97
N VAL A 551 25.24 -5.09 -23.08
CA VAL A 551 24.60 -6.40 -23.11
C VAL A 551 23.16 -6.25 -23.55
N ARG A 552 22.74 -7.01 -24.58
CA ARG A 552 21.37 -6.99 -25.14
C ARG A 552 20.89 -8.40 -25.44
N LYS A 553 19.60 -8.49 -25.81
CA LYS A 553 18.93 -9.76 -26.19
C LYS A 553 19.05 -10.84 -25.13
N MET A 554 19.09 -10.42 -23.87
CA MET A 554 19.09 -11.31 -22.73
C MET A 554 17.66 -11.77 -22.46
N LEU A 555 17.45 -13.07 -22.38
CA LEU A 555 16.17 -13.64 -21.99
C LEU A 555 16.06 -13.65 -20.47
N ALA A 556 14.98 -13.10 -19.94
CA ALA A 556 14.71 -13.09 -18.51
C ALA A 556 14.38 -14.51 -17.98
N GLY A 557 14.78 -14.82 -16.76
CA GLY A 557 14.52 -16.09 -16.09
C GLY A 557 15.37 -16.28 -14.83
N MET A 558 15.04 -17.28 -14.04
CA MET A 558 15.70 -17.57 -12.75
C MET A 558 17.22 -17.73 -12.83
N ASN A 559 17.73 -18.24 -13.93
CA ASN A 559 19.17 -18.48 -14.14
C ASN A 559 19.79 -17.51 -15.16
N SER A 560 19.09 -16.42 -15.50
CA SER A 560 19.59 -15.43 -16.45
C SER A 560 20.49 -14.43 -15.73
N ALA A 561 21.80 -14.52 -15.95
CA ALA A 561 22.78 -13.74 -15.21
C ALA A 561 23.87 -13.12 -16.12
N ILE A 562 24.35 -11.93 -15.69
CA ILE A 562 25.57 -11.29 -16.16
C ILE A 562 26.58 -11.33 -15.01
N GLU A 563 27.72 -11.88 -15.22
CA GLU A 563 28.83 -11.85 -14.26
C GLU A 563 29.80 -10.72 -14.63
N VAL A 564 30.05 -9.84 -13.71
CA VAL A 564 30.97 -8.71 -13.85
C VAL A 564 32.08 -8.86 -12.82
N THR A 565 33.34 -8.83 -13.28
CA THR A 565 34.50 -8.68 -12.39
C THR A 565 35.08 -7.29 -12.62
N ASP A 566 35.18 -6.50 -11.57
CA ASP A 566 35.76 -5.16 -11.65
C ASP A 566 37.31 -5.19 -11.66
N LYS A 567 37.93 -4.02 -11.79
CA LYS A 567 39.40 -3.86 -11.82
C LYS A 567 40.10 -4.27 -10.52
N THR A 568 39.39 -4.39 -9.43
CA THR A 568 39.91 -4.86 -8.13
C THR A 568 39.77 -6.37 -7.93
N GLY A 569 39.06 -7.06 -8.84
CA GLY A 569 38.75 -8.47 -8.74
C GLY A 569 37.43 -8.77 -8.01
N ALA A 570 36.70 -7.74 -7.56
CA ALA A 570 35.40 -7.95 -6.93
C ALA A 570 34.37 -8.42 -7.96
N ARG A 571 33.55 -9.39 -7.56
CA ARG A 571 32.54 -10.02 -8.42
C ARG A 571 31.14 -9.50 -8.10
N VAL A 572 30.39 -9.20 -9.15
CA VAL A 572 28.97 -8.84 -9.09
C VAL A 572 28.21 -9.71 -10.09
N THR A 573 27.17 -10.36 -9.63
CA THR A 573 26.21 -11.06 -10.46
C THR A 573 24.97 -10.21 -10.65
N ILE A 574 24.61 -9.87 -11.89
CA ILE A 574 23.33 -9.23 -12.21
C ILE A 574 22.37 -10.35 -12.63
N LEU A 575 21.31 -10.53 -11.87
CA LEU A 575 20.25 -11.49 -12.14
C LEU A 575 19.09 -10.76 -12.83
N LEU A 576 18.59 -11.32 -13.94
CA LEU A 576 17.46 -10.77 -14.68
C LEU A 576 16.25 -11.72 -14.60
N LEU A 577 15.30 -11.41 -13.75
CA LEU A 577 14.04 -12.15 -13.59
C LEU A 577 13.00 -11.73 -14.64
N THR A 578 11.99 -12.55 -14.85
CA THR A 578 10.74 -12.08 -15.48
C THR A 578 9.97 -11.22 -14.49
N GLN A 579 8.99 -10.42 -14.95
CA GLN A 579 8.12 -9.66 -14.06
C GLN A 579 7.37 -10.58 -13.09
N GLU A 580 6.80 -11.69 -13.58
CA GLU A 580 6.10 -12.68 -12.73
C GLU A 580 7.01 -13.26 -11.63
N GLN A 581 8.27 -13.58 -11.96
CA GLN A 581 9.23 -14.04 -10.97
C GLN A 581 9.55 -12.94 -9.94
N ALA A 582 9.66 -11.68 -10.36
CA ALA A 582 9.88 -10.56 -9.47
C ALA A 582 8.67 -10.32 -8.53
N GLU A 583 7.45 -10.43 -9.03
CA GLU A 583 6.22 -10.37 -8.24
C GLU A 583 6.15 -11.48 -7.19
N ASN A 584 6.72 -12.64 -7.48
CA ASN A 584 6.80 -13.82 -6.60
C ASN A 584 8.07 -13.84 -5.73
N THR A 585 8.83 -12.75 -5.68
CA THR A 585 10.08 -12.65 -4.93
C THR A 585 9.91 -11.85 -3.64
N ALA A 586 10.49 -12.35 -2.54
CA ALA A 586 10.69 -11.65 -1.29
C ALA A 586 12.16 -11.70 -0.88
N LEU A 587 12.62 -10.74 -0.07
CA LEU A 587 13.93 -10.73 0.57
C LEU A 587 13.71 -10.86 2.07
N LEU A 588 14.16 -11.97 2.66
CA LEU A 588 14.00 -12.24 4.08
C LEU A 588 15.36 -12.33 4.77
N HIS A 589 15.47 -11.71 5.95
CA HIS A 589 16.64 -11.85 6.80
C HIS A 589 16.47 -13.10 7.68
N VAL A 590 17.23 -14.15 7.39
CA VAL A 590 17.13 -15.46 8.03
C VAL A 590 18.51 -15.92 8.49
N ALA A 591 18.64 -16.40 9.70
CA ALA A 591 19.90 -16.91 10.24
C ALA A 591 21.11 -15.94 10.11
N GLY A 592 20.82 -14.62 10.23
CA GLY A 592 21.86 -13.58 10.17
C GLY A 592 22.30 -13.17 8.76
N ALA A 593 21.63 -13.65 7.71
CA ALA A 593 21.88 -13.29 6.32
C ALA A 593 20.59 -12.99 5.54
N ASP A 594 20.73 -12.23 4.47
CA ASP A 594 19.62 -11.96 3.56
C ASP A 594 19.48 -13.09 2.53
N HIS A 595 18.27 -13.58 2.36
CA HIS A 595 17.94 -14.62 1.38
C HIS A 595 16.85 -14.11 0.45
N LEU A 596 17.12 -14.15 -0.84
CA LEU A 596 16.13 -13.93 -1.88
C LEU A 596 15.33 -15.22 -2.05
N MET A 597 14.03 -15.14 -1.90
CA MET A 597 13.12 -16.27 -2.01
C MET A 597 12.11 -16.02 -3.12
N CYS A 598 11.94 -16.97 -4.01
CA CYS A 598 10.96 -16.89 -5.11
C CYS A 598 9.99 -18.06 -5.02
N SER A 599 8.71 -17.77 -4.85
CA SER A 599 7.61 -18.75 -4.79
C SER A 599 6.28 -18.07 -5.14
N SER A 600 5.34 -18.82 -5.69
CA SER A 600 3.95 -18.38 -5.82
C SER A 600 3.20 -18.34 -4.47
N SER A 601 3.77 -18.95 -3.42
CA SER A 601 3.26 -18.89 -2.05
C SER A 601 3.61 -17.57 -1.37
N SER A 602 2.79 -17.19 -0.38
CA SER A 602 3.08 -16.11 0.56
C SER A 602 4.14 -16.54 1.56
N PHE A 603 4.92 -15.58 2.05
CA PHE A 603 6.01 -15.84 2.99
C PHE A 603 5.72 -15.27 4.37
N LEU A 604 5.95 -16.07 5.42
CA LEU A 604 6.06 -15.59 6.79
C LEU A 604 7.31 -16.21 7.43
N PHE A 605 8.04 -15.41 8.19
CA PHE A 605 9.18 -15.89 8.95
C PHE A 605 9.11 -15.35 10.38
N ASP A 606 8.89 -16.23 11.37
CA ASP A 606 8.69 -15.87 12.77
C ASP A 606 10.00 -15.73 13.58
N GLY A 607 11.14 -15.96 12.93
CA GLY A 607 12.48 -16.00 13.53
C GLY A 607 13.02 -17.41 13.71
N GLN A 608 12.19 -18.46 13.60
CA GLN A 608 12.56 -19.87 13.71
C GLN A 608 12.06 -20.70 12.52
N LYS A 609 10.86 -20.41 12.05
CA LYS A 609 10.15 -21.17 11.02
C LYS A 609 9.83 -20.29 9.82
N LEU A 610 10.04 -20.88 8.66
CA LEU A 610 9.56 -20.33 7.39
C LEU A 610 8.21 -20.98 7.08
N HIS A 611 7.18 -20.16 6.92
CA HIS A 611 5.87 -20.56 6.45
C HIS A 611 5.70 -20.16 4.99
N LEU A 612 5.19 -21.10 4.21
CA LEU A 612 4.77 -20.88 2.84
C LEU A 612 3.26 -21.10 2.76
N GLN A 613 2.50 -20.06 2.46
CA GLN A 613 1.04 -20.14 2.39
C GLN A 613 0.55 -20.03 0.95
N SER A 614 -0.28 -20.98 0.52
CA SER A 614 -0.78 -21.04 -0.85
C SER A 614 -2.26 -21.40 -0.92
N SER A 615 -3.02 -20.61 -1.66
CA SER A 615 -4.41 -20.90 -2.02
C SER A 615 -4.54 -21.69 -3.33
N HIS A 616 -3.43 -21.98 -4.01
CA HIS A 616 -3.42 -22.61 -5.34
C HIS A 616 -3.06 -24.08 -5.32
N SER A 617 -2.21 -24.50 -4.39
CA SER A 617 -1.68 -25.86 -4.38
C SER A 617 -1.26 -26.31 -2.99
N PRO A 618 -1.54 -27.59 -2.63
CA PRO A 618 -0.94 -28.22 -1.44
C PRO A 618 0.56 -28.48 -1.62
N ASN A 619 1.06 -28.49 -2.87
CA ASN A 619 2.47 -28.64 -3.17
C ASN A 619 3.08 -27.26 -3.38
N GLN A 620 4.04 -26.91 -2.55
CA GLN A 620 4.65 -25.58 -2.56
C GLN A 620 6.13 -25.68 -2.83
N GLU A 621 6.60 -24.97 -3.86
CA GLU A 621 8.03 -24.87 -4.19
C GLU A 621 8.53 -23.47 -3.84
N VAL A 622 9.72 -23.40 -3.25
CA VAL A 622 10.47 -22.16 -3.06
C VAL A 622 11.88 -22.31 -3.58
N ALA A 623 12.34 -21.34 -4.37
CA ALA A 623 13.73 -21.20 -4.77
C ALA A 623 14.41 -20.15 -3.89
N ILE A 624 15.58 -20.47 -3.31
CA ILE A 624 16.28 -19.63 -2.32
C ILE A 624 17.70 -19.33 -2.79
N LEU A 625 18.12 -18.07 -2.66
CA LEU A 625 19.46 -17.59 -3.00
C LEU A 625 19.96 -16.57 -1.94
N PRO A 626 21.13 -16.76 -1.31
CA PRO A 626 21.94 -17.97 -1.28
C PRO A 626 21.20 -19.15 -0.63
N GLU A 627 21.75 -20.34 -0.74
CA GLU A 627 21.20 -21.57 -0.14
C GLU A 627 20.86 -21.39 1.35
N LEU A 628 19.73 -21.92 1.76
CA LEU A 628 19.29 -22.03 3.14
C LEU A 628 18.91 -23.49 3.41
N SER A 629 19.50 -24.07 4.45
CA SER A 629 19.19 -25.45 4.83
C SER A 629 17.88 -25.52 5.62
N LEU A 630 16.88 -26.22 5.08
CA LEU A 630 15.57 -26.41 5.67
C LEU A 630 15.35 -27.85 6.10
N HIS A 631 14.85 -28.05 7.33
CA HIS A 631 14.50 -29.36 7.84
C HIS A 631 13.30 -29.94 7.07
N GLY A 632 13.39 -31.21 6.72
CA GLY A 632 12.30 -31.94 6.04
C GLY A 632 12.17 -31.71 4.53
N SER A 633 12.99 -30.83 3.94
CA SER A 633 13.02 -30.62 2.49
C SER A 633 14.47 -30.54 2.00
N PRO A 634 15.02 -31.63 1.42
CA PRO A 634 16.35 -31.57 0.85
C PRO A 634 16.38 -30.58 -0.32
N GLY A 635 17.34 -29.65 -0.26
CA GLY A 635 17.53 -28.67 -1.31
C GLY A 635 18.02 -29.33 -2.60
N ARG A 636 17.48 -28.92 -3.74
CA ARG A 636 17.94 -29.31 -5.08
C ARG A 636 18.58 -28.11 -5.77
N PRO A 637 19.89 -28.15 -6.09
CA PRO A 637 20.51 -27.05 -6.83
C PRO A 637 19.87 -26.84 -8.21
N ASP A 638 19.64 -25.58 -8.57
CA ASP A 638 19.16 -25.15 -9.88
C ASP A 638 19.84 -23.83 -10.27
N GLY A 639 21.01 -23.92 -10.88
CA GLY A 639 21.84 -22.76 -11.23
C GLY A 639 22.32 -21.99 -10.02
N LEU A 640 21.84 -20.74 -9.85
CA LEU A 640 22.16 -19.89 -8.71
C LEU A 640 21.29 -20.21 -7.47
N TRP A 641 20.23 -20.97 -7.64
CA TRP A 641 19.18 -21.19 -6.63
C TRP A 641 19.25 -22.59 -6.04
N THR A 642 18.73 -22.74 -4.85
CA THR A 642 18.39 -24.03 -4.25
C THR A 642 16.87 -24.11 -4.12
N LYS A 643 16.28 -25.13 -4.72
CA LYS A 643 14.83 -25.37 -4.71
C LYS A 643 14.45 -26.36 -3.62
N HIS A 644 13.42 -26.01 -2.87
CA HIS A 644 12.79 -26.86 -1.85
C HIS A 644 11.34 -27.11 -2.22
N LEU A 645 10.90 -28.37 -2.09
CA LEU A 645 9.52 -28.77 -2.35
C LEU A 645 8.88 -29.31 -1.08
N PHE A 646 7.73 -28.77 -0.74
CA PHE A 646 6.89 -29.20 0.37
C PHE A 646 5.58 -29.77 -0.17
N THR A 647 5.22 -30.95 0.29
CA THR A 647 4.03 -31.68 -0.18
C THR A 647 3.07 -31.91 0.99
N GLN A 648 1.83 -31.60 0.79
CA GLN A 648 0.76 -31.82 1.78
C GLN A 648 -0.41 -32.57 1.15
N PRO A 649 -1.19 -33.31 1.94
CA PRO A 649 -2.42 -33.92 1.44
C PRO A 649 -3.40 -32.84 0.98
N GLU A 650 -4.02 -33.06 -0.16
CA GLU A 650 -5.08 -32.17 -0.64
C GLU A 650 -6.31 -32.23 0.28
N LYS A 651 -6.89 -31.09 0.58
CA LYS A 651 -8.07 -30.94 1.42
C LYS A 651 -9.23 -30.46 0.60
N HIS A 652 -10.37 -31.10 0.78
CA HIS A 652 -11.61 -30.76 0.10
C HIS A 652 -12.73 -30.51 1.13
N PRO A 653 -12.74 -29.34 1.79
CA PRO A 653 -13.87 -28.97 2.62
C PRO A 653 -15.14 -28.91 1.75
N LEU A 654 -16.17 -29.59 2.17
CA LEU A 654 -17.43 -29.68 1.40
C LEU A 654 -18.55 -28.93 2.08
N LEU A 655 -19.28 -28.17 1.28
CA LEU A 655 -20.40 -27.34 1.68
C LEU A 655 -21.66 -27.74 0.90
N ALA A 656 -22.75 -28.07 1.59
CA ALA A 656 -24.07 -28.19 0.98
C ALA A 656 -24.72 -26.82 0.92
N ILE A 657 -25.31 -26.49 -0.22
CA ILE A 657 -25.96 -25.21 -0.48
C ILE A 657 -27.40 -25.45 -0.82
N ARG A 658 -28.33 -24.86 -0.06
CA ARG A 658 -29.76 -25.00 -0.26
C ARG A 658 -30.46 -23.64 -0.29
N GLN A 659 -31.16 -23.34 -1.35
CA GLN A 659 -32.02 -22.15 -1.43
C GLN A 659 -33.21 -22.32 -0.49
N MET A 660 -33.41 -21.33 0.37
CA MET A 660 -34.50 -21.29 1.34
C MET A 660 -35.61 -20.33 0.94
N GLN A 661 -35.23 -19.24 0.27
CA GLN A 661 -36.13 -18.19 -0.16
C GLN A 661 -35.66 -17.58 -1.48
N GLN A 662 -36.59 -17.25 -2.37
CA GLN A 662 -36.31 -16.46 -3.57
C GLN A 662 -36.41 -14.96 -3.26
N ALA A 663 -35.64 -14.16 -3.99
CA ALA A 663 -35.69 -12.70 -3.84
C ALA A 663 -37.02 -12.12 -4.31
N THR A 664 -37.52 -11.11 -3.61
CA THR A 664 -38.62 -10.25 -4.08
C THR A 664 -38.01 -9.06 -4.84
N PRO A 665 -38.41 -8.77 -6.09
CA PRO A 665 -37.88 -7.66 -6.86
C PRO A 665 -38.09 -6.30 -6.17
N ARG A 666 -37.04 -5.49 -6.11
CA ARG A 666 -37.05 -4.12 -5.56
C ARG A 666 -37.14 -3.11 -6.71
N LYS A 667 -37.91 -2.01 -6.52
CA LYS A 667 -38.14 -1.01 -7.59
C LYS A 667 -37.05 0.08 -7.59
N ALA A 668 -36.75 0.68 -6.45
CA ALA A 668 -35.85 1.81 -6.34
C ALA A 668 -35.10 1.81 -4.98
N MET A 669 -33.99 2.53 -4.93
CA MET A 669 -33.27 2.83 -3.70
C MET A 669 -33.86 4.07 -3.03
N ALA A 670 -33.84 4.11 -1.69
CA ALA A 670 -34.11 5.32 -0.92
C ALA A 670 -32.96 6.32 -1.11
N MET A 671 -33.31 7.61 -1.19
CA MET A 671 -32.33 8.70 -1.30
C MET A 671 -32.13 9.35 0.05
N GLY A 672 -30.85 9.62 0.39
CA GLY A 672 -30.46 10.38 1.56
C GLY A 672 -30.60 11.89 1.37
N PRO A 673 -30.10 12.68 2.31
CA PRO A 673 -30.14 14.14 2.24
C PRO A 673 -29.25 14.65 1.10
N TYR A 674 -29.56 15.86 0.62
CA TYR A 674 -28.67 16.62 -0.26
C TYR A 674 -27.45 17.10 0.53
N ILE A 675 -26.26 16.92 -0.02
CA ILE A 675 -25.00 17.33 0.59
C ILE A 675 -24.38 18.46 -0.26
N ASP A 676 -24.17 19.62 0.36
CA ASP A 676 -23.71 20.83 -0.36
C ASP A 676 -22.38 20.66 -1.08
N TRP A 677 -21.36 20.12 -0.43
CA TRP A 677 -20.05 19.93 -1.05
C TRP A 677 -20.09 18.89 -2.18
N ARG A 678 -20.96 17.87 -2.07
CA ARG A 678 -21.16 16.84 -3.09
C ARG A 678 -22.07 17.30 -4.24
N LYS A 679 -22.89 18.34 -4.02
CA LYS A 679 -23.89 18.88 -4.97
C LYS A 679 -24.95 17.88 -5.41
N THR A 680 -25.20 16.84 -4.62
CA THR A 680 -26.23 15.83 -4.90
C THR A 680 -26.64 15.07 -3.65
N ALA A 681 -27.83 14.47 -3.70
CA ALA A 681 -28.26 13.41 -2.80
C ALA A 681 -27.81 12.06 -3.37
N VAL A 682 -27.50 11.11 -2.51
CA VAL A 682 -27.10 9.76 -2.91
C VAL A 682 -27.98 8.71 -2.24
N PRO A 683 -28.07 7.48 -2.81
CA PRO A 683 -28.75 6.37 -2.15
C PRO A 683 -28.17 6.05 -0.78
N VAL A 684 -29.05 5.65 0.13
CA VAL A 684 -28.72 5.21 1.49
C VAL A 684 -29.03 3.72 1.67
N VAL A 685 -28.28 3.08 2.57
CA VAL A 685 -28.46 1.68 2.94
C VAL A 685 -29.92 1.43 3.38
N PRO A 686 -30.59 0.40 2.85
CA PRO A 686 -31.94 0.06 3.28
C PRO A 686 -31.92 -0.45 4.74
N PRO A 687 -33.00 -0.25 5.48
CA PRO A 687 -33.11 -0.77 6.83
C PRO A 687 -33.17 -2.32 6.84
N ASP A 688 -32.86 -2.94 7.97
CA ASP A 688 -32.80 -4.41 8.08
C ASP A 688 -34.07 -5.14 7.66
N ILE A 689 -35.24 -4.51 7.83
CA ILE A 689 -36.51 -5.08 7.39
C ILE A 689 -36.52 -5.40 5.87
N ALA A 690 -35.71 -4.69 5.06
CA ALA A 690 -35.63 -4.94 3.63
C ALA A 690 -35.05 -6.34 3.31
N PHE A 691 -34.31 -6.95 4.23
CA PHE A 691 -33.78 -8.30 4.05
C PHE A 691 -34.85 -9.41 4.14
N GLN A 692 -36.10 -9.06 4.47
CA GLN A 692 -37.25 -9.95 4.22
C GLN A 692 -37.47 -10.20 2.73
N GLU A 693 -37.00 -9.29 1.85
CA GLU A 693 -37.07 -9.42 0.40
C GLU A 693 -35.84 -10.13 -0.22
N ALA A 694 -34.84 -10.46 0.62
CA ALA A 694 -33.59 -11.05 0.17
C ALA A 694 -33.78 -12.48 -0.32
N GLU A 695 -32.97 -12.89 -1.30
CA GLU A 695 -32.74 -14.29 -1.58
C GLU A 695 -31.96 -14.91 -0.42
N LYS A 696 -32.39 -16.07 0.08
CA LYS A 696 -31.75 -16.71 1.24
C LYS A 696 -31.28 -18.11 0.92
N TRP A 697 -30.05 -18.39 1.33
CA TRP A 697 -29.39 -19.66 1.14
C TRP A 697 -28.87 -20.19 2.48
N GLN A 698 -29.10 -21.47 2.73
CA GLN A 698 -28.49 -22.19 3.82
C GLN A 698 -27.19 -22.84 3.35
N LEU A 699 -26.11 -22.60 4.05
CA LEU A 699 -24.79 -23.18 3.81
C LEU A 699 -24.49 -24.13 4.98
N GLN A 700 -24.35 -25.41 4.71
CA GLN A 700 -24.11 -26.42 5.72
C GLN A 700 -22.87 -27.24 5.42
N TRP A 701 -21.99 -27.36 6.39
CA TRP A 701 -20.79 -28.16 6.28
C TRP A 701 -21.12 -29.64 6.20
N LEU A 702 -20.60 -30.30 5.17
CA LEU A 702 -20.63 -31.76 5.02
C LEU A 702 -19.29 -32.36 5.50
N ASN A 703 -18.18 -31.67 5.28
CA ASN A 703 -16.88 -32.05 5.79
C ASN A 703 -16.12 -30.77 6.20
N PRO A 704 -16.05 -30.45 7.51
CA PRO A 704 -15.40 -29.25 8.02
C PRO A 704 -13.88 -29.46 8.33
N ASP A 705 -13.24 -30.52 7.81
CA ASP A 705 -11.82 -30.77 8.10
C ASP A 705 -10.91 -29.68 7.47
N MET A 706 -10.49 -28.75 8.32
CA MET A 706 -9.55 -27.69 8.01
C MET A 706 -8.16 -27.92 8.65
N SER A 707 -7.89 -29.13 9.13
CA SER A 707 -6.58 -29.46 9.72
C SER A 707 -5.47 -29.31 8.68
N GLY A 708 -4.38 -28.60 9.03
CA GLY A 708 -3.24 -28.35 8.14
C GLY A 708 -3.46 -27.22 7.13
N LEU A 709 -4.59 -26.49 7.22
CA LEU A 709 -4.81 -25.24 6.50
C LEU A 709 -4.50 -24.05 7.43
N SER A 710 -3.89 -23.01 6.89
CA SER A 710 -3.78 -21.73 7.58
C SER A 710 -5.10 -20.96 7.56
N GLU A 711 -5.88 -21.10 6.47
CA GLU A 711 -7.21 -20.50 6.32
C GLU A 711 -8.06 -21.33 5.34
N ALA A 712 -9.38 -21.19 5.44
CA ALA A 712 -10.32 -21.62 4.42
C ALA A 712 -11.20 -20.40 4.05
N LEU A 713 -11.10 -19.95 2.82
CA LEU A 713 -11.85 -18.80 2.35
C LEU A 713 -13.16 -19.28 1.71
N LEU A 714 -14.29 -18.85 2.27
CA LEU A 714 -15.59 -18.96 1.60
C LEU A 714 -15.65 -17.91 0.52
N GLN A 715 -15.57 -18.33 -0.74
CA GLN A 715 -15.67 -17.44 -1.89
C GLN A 715 -17.08 -17.47 -2.47
N ILE A 716 -17.71 -16.31 -2.53
CA ILE A 716 -19.09 -16.14 -2.99
C ILE A 716 -19.10 -15.24 -4.21
N GLU A 717 -19.52 -15.79 -5.35
CA GLU A 717 -19.83 -15.04 -6.55
C GLU A 717 -21.35 -14.88 -6.63
N TYR A 718 -21.82 -13.65 -6.62
CA TYR A 718 -23.23 -13.35 -6.69
C TYR A 718 -23.49 -12.10 -7.52
N THR A 719 -24.75 -11.85 -7.84
CA THR A 719 -25.21 -10.60 -8.42
C THR A 719 -26.37 -10.07 -7.59
N GLY A 720 -26.20 -8.91 -7.00
CA GLY A 720 -27.18 -8.32 -6.08
C GLY A 720 -26.86 -6.90 -5.72
N ASP A 721 -27.38 -6.46 -4.58
CA ASP A 721 -27.11 -5.17 -4.00
C ASP A 721 -26.18 -5.31 -2.76
N ILE A 722 -26.67 -6.00 -1.73
CA ILE A 722 -25.96 -6.26 -0.49
C ILE A 722 -25.98 -7.78 -0.22
N GLY A 723 -24.81 -8.34 0.13
CA GLY A 723 -24.68 -9.68 0.69
C GLY A 723 -24.49 -9.61 2.20
N ARG A 724 -25.11 -10.52 2.95
CA ARG A 724 -24.91 -10.75 4.38
C ARG A 724 -24.67 -12.22 4.66
N LEU A 725 -23.69 -12.51 5.49
CA LEU A 725 -23.47 -13.85 6.03
C LEU A 725 -23.79 -13.84 7.51
N GLU A 726 -24.67 -14.75 7.94
CA GLU A 726 -25.12 -14.81 9.32
C GLU A 726 -24.96 -16.23 9.91
N SER A 727 -24.77 -16.29 11.21
CA SER A 727 -24.88 -17.51 12.01
C SER A 727 -25.84 -17.28 13.16
N GLN A 728 -26.89 -18.08 13.26
CA GLN A 728 -27.91 -18.01 14.31
C GLN A 728 -28.49 -16.59 14.53
N GLY A 729 -28.68 -15.84 13.43
CA GLY A 729 -29.17 -14.47 13.48
C GLY A 729 -28.13 -13.40 13.89
N LYS A 730 -26.88 -13.77 14.04
CA LYS A 730 -25.76 -12.84 14.23
C LYS A 730 -25.08 -12.59 12.89
N LEU A 731 -24.98 -11.34 12.50
CA LEU A 731 -24.20 -10.92 11.33
C LEU A 731 -22.72 -11.22 11.55
N LEU A 732 -22.13 -11.99 10.64
CA LEU A 732 -20.71 -12.36 10.64
C LEU A 732 -19.91 -11.46 9.72
N ASP A 733 -20.46 -11.17 8.53
CA ASP A 733 -19.85 -10.31 7.52
C ASP A 733 -20.90 -9.76 6.56
N ASP A 734 -20.62 -8.65 5.90
CA ASP A 734 -21.47 -8.02 4.92
C ASP A 734 -20.65 -7.43 3.76
N ASN A 735 -21.28 -7.29 2.59
CA ASN A 735 -20.60 -6.80 1.40
C ASN A 735 -21.55 -6.00 0.50
N PHE A 736 -21.11 -4.86 0.00
CA PHE A 736 -21.77 -4.16 -1.10
C PHE A 736 -21.24 -4.71 -2.43
N TYR A 737 -22.12 -5.27 -3.23
CA TYR A 737 -21.77 -5.85 -4.53
C TYR A 737 -21.03 -4.85 -5.42
N LYS A 738 -19.85 -5.23 -5.88
CA LYS A 738 -18.98 -4.43 -6.76
C LYS A 738 -18.45 -5.20 -7.97
N GLY A 739 -18.97 -6.42 -8.20
CA GLY A 739 -18.60 -7.22 -9.38
C GLY A 739 -17.35 -8.09 -9.22
N VAL A 740 -16.79 -8.17 -8.01
CA VAL A 740 -15.68 -9.08 -7.67
C VAL A 740 -16.17 -10.13 -6.67
N PRO A 741 -15.53 -11.32 -6.61
CA PRO A 741 -15.87 -12.34 -5.62
C PRO A 741 -15.75 -11.78 -4.18
N TRP A 742 -16.70 -12.13 -3.33
CA TRP A 742 -16.65 -11.86 -1.90
C TRP A 742 -15.97 -13.02 -1.21
N GLN A 743 -14.88 -12.76 -0.49
CA GLN A 743 -14.10 -13.76 0.22
C GLN A 743 -14.24 -13.55 1.73
N ILE A 744 -14.49 -14.61 2.46
CA ILE A 744 -14.68 -14.60 3.91
C ILE A 744 -13.79 -15.69 4.53
N GLY A 745 -12.88 -15.29 5.41
CA GLY A 745 -12.01 -16.21 6.15
C GLY A 745 -12.77 -16.89 7.29
N LEU A 746 -12.82 -18.20 7.25
CA LEU A 746 -13.66 -18.99 8.16
C LEU A 746 -13.00 -19.25 9.52
N ARG A 747 -11.66 -19.23 9.58
CA ARG A 747 -10.91 -19.45 10.83
C ARG A 747 -11.27 -18.40 11.90
N ARG A 748 -11.57 -17.17 11.48
CA ARG A 748 -11.96 -16.07 12.38
C ARG A 748 -13.16 -16.40 13.24
N PHE A 749 -14.12 -17.17 12.72
CA PHE A 749 -15.37 -17.45 13.43
C PHE A 749 -15.30 -18.64 14.40
N GLY A 750 -14.20 -19.40 14.36
CA GLY A 750 -13.98 -20.54 15.23
C GLY A 750 -14.79 -21.80 14.86
N ALA A 751 -14.35 -22.94 15.36
CA ALA A 751 -14.89 -24.24 14.99
C ALA A 751 -16.37 -24.43 15.39
N ASP A 752 -16.85 -23.79 16.44
CA ASP A 752 -18.25 -23.94 16.92
C ASP A 752 -19.23 -23.23 15.98
N THR A 753 -18.87 -22.06 15.44
CA THR A 753 -19.69 -21.39 14.41
C THR A 753 -19.83 -22.24 13.17
N LEU A 754 -18.79 -22.98 12.79
CA LEU A 754 -18.80 -23.84 11.62
C LEU A 754 -19.58 -25.17 11.80
N LYS A 755 -19.93 -25.53 13.04
CA LYS A 755 -20.83 -26.68 13.30
C LYS A 755 -22.29 -26.38 12.98
N THR A 756 -22.68 -25.14 12.93
CA THR A 756 -24.04 -24.69 12.65
C THR A 756 -24.18 -24.25 11.19
N PRO A 757 -25.35 -24.43 10.56
CA PRO A 757 -25.61 -23.89 9.25
C PRO A 757 -25.49 -22.36 9.24
N LEU A 758 -24.81 -21.82 8.21
CA LEU A 758 -24.75 -20.39 7.96
C LEU A 758 -25.90 -19.98 7.05
N THR A 759 -26.37 -18.75 7.19
CA THR A 759 -27.37 -18.16 6.29
C THR A 759 -26.69 -17.09 5.45
N LEU A 760 -26.76 -17.26 4.12
CA LEU A 760 -26.35 -16.25 3.16
C LEU A 760 -27.59 -15.54 2.64
N GLU A 761 -27.64 -14.22 2.80
CA GLU A 761 -28.72 -13.37 2.31
C GLU A 761 -28.19 -12.45 1.20
N ILE A 762 -28.85 -12.45 0.06
CA ILE A 762 -28.52 -11.56 -1.07
C ILE A 762 -29.74 -10.66 -1.34
N LEU A 763 -29.58 -9.38 -1.02
CA LEU A 763 -30.59 -8.39 -1.33
C LEU A 763 -30.52 -8.06 -2.83
N PRO A 764 -31.62 -8.14 -3.60
CA PRO A 764 -31.58 -7.93 -5.04
C PRO A 764 -31.31 -6.46 -5.37
N MET A 765 -30.53 -6.23 -6.44
CA MET A 765 -30.31 -4.89 -6.98
C MET A 765 -31.62 -4.30 -7.50
N PRO A 766 -32.07 -3.13 -7.02
CA PRO A 766 -33.26 -2.48 -7.50
C PRO A 766 -33.23 -2.19 -9.00
N THR A 767 -34.39 -2.09 -9.62
CA THR A 767 -34.49 -1.75 -11.05
C THR A 767 -33.91 -0.37 -11.33
N VAL A 768 -34.21 0.60 -10.45
CA VAL A 768 -33.61 1.94 -10.46
C VAL A 768 -32.59 2.00 -9.31
N ALA A 769 -31.32 1.95 -9.69
CA ALA A 769 -30.18 1.95 -8.77
C ALA A 769 -29.18 3.04 -9.19
N PRO A 770 -29.34 4.29 -8.71
CA PRO A 770 -28.49 5.41 -9.07
C PRO A 770 -27.17 5.37 -8.28
N ILE A 771 -26.42 4.29 -8.44
CA ILE A 771 -25.12 4.07 -7.81
C ILE A 771 -24.00 3.97 -8.85
N TYR A 772 -22.78 4.22 -8.42
CA TYR A 772 -21.59 3.94 -9.21
C TYR A 772 -21.16 2.47 -9.06
N LEU A 773 -20.92 1.84 -10.18
CA LEU A 773 -20.27 0.54 -10.33
C LEU A 773 -19.37 0.58 -11.55
N GLU A 774 -18.32 -0.22 -11.56
CA GLU A 774 -17.50 -0.44 -12.76
C GLU A 774 -18.37 -1.03 -13.90
N ASP A 775 -17.99 -0.74 -15.13
CA ASP A 775 -18.75 -1.20 -16.32
C ASP A 775 -18.94 -2.71 -16.35
N SER A 776 -17.92 -3.48 -15.97
CA SER A 776 -18.00 -4.94 -15.90
C SER A 776 -19.06 -5.43 -14.92
N ALA A 777 -19.19 -4.78 -13.77
CA ALA A 777 -20.21 -5.10 -12.76
C ALA A 777 -21.62 -4.74 -13.25
N ARG A 778 -21.77 -3.58 -13.92
CA ARG A 778 -23.05 -3.17 -14.56
C ARG A 778 -23.51 -4.17 -15.62
N GLU A 779 -22.60 -4.63 -16.49
CA GLU A 779 -22.91 -5.63 -17.50
C GLU A 779 -23.30 -6.99 -16.90
N ARG A 780 -22.67 -7.41 -15.80
CA ARG A 780 -23.07 -8.62 -15.06
C ARG A 780 -24.50 -8.51 -14.51
N ILE A 781 -24.86 -7.37 -13.90
CA ILE A 781 -26.22 -7.11 -13.42
C ILE A 781 -27.22 -7.18 -14.58
N LYS A 782 -26.92 -6.56 -15.71
CA LYS A 782 -27.78 -6.56 -16.90
C LYS A 782 -28.01 -7.98 -17.43
N LYS A 783 -26.93 -8.78 -17.52
CA LYS A 783 -27.03 -10.21 -17.93
C LYS A 783 -27.82 -11.02 -16.92
N ALA A 784 -27.62 -10.84 -15.62
CA ALA A 784 -28.32 -11.57 -14.57
C ALA A 784 -29.85 -11.28 -14.58
N ARG A 785 -30.26 -10.06 -14.94
CA ARG A 785 -31.69 -9.72 -15.10
C ARG A 785 -32.37 -10.48 -16.26
N GLN A 786 -31.63 -10.82 -17.31
CA GLN A 786 -32.14 -11.56 -18.48
C GLN A 786 -32.09 -13.07 -18.24
N ASN A 787 -31.08 -13.55 -17.56
CA ASN A 787 -30.85 -14.94 -17.21
C ASN A 787 -30.33 -15.04 -15.77
N PRO A 788 -31.23 -15.21 -14.78
CA PRO A 788 -30.83 -15.27 -13.38
C PRO A 788 -29.79 -16.37 -13.17
N GLN A 789 -28.53 -15.94 -12.93
CA GLN A 789 -27.47 -16.86 -12.57
C GLN A 789 -27.62 -17.22 -11.09
N ARG A 790 -27.45 -18.51 -10.81
CA ARG A 790 -27.36 -18.98 -9.43
C ARG A 790 -26.08 -18.41 -8.80
N ILE A 791 -26.10 -18.22 -7.48
CA ILE A 791 -24.87 -17.94 -6.74
C ILE A 791 -23.87 -19.08 -6.99
N HIS A 792 -22.60 -18.74 -7.03
CA HIS A 792 -21.52 -19.72 -7.00
C HIS A 792 -20.78 -19.57 -5.69
N VAL A 793 -20.73 -20.63 -4.89
CA VAL A 793 -20.07 -20.64 -3.59
C VAL A 793 -19.08 -21.79 -3.58
N MET A 794 -17.84 -21.48 -3.24
CA MET A 794 -16.76 -22.45 -3.14
C MET A 794 -15.88 -22.19 -1.91
N ILE A 795 -15.16 -23.19 -1.48
CA ILE A 795 -14.13 -23.08 -0.46
C ILE A 795 -12.78 -23.07 -1.14
N VAL A 796 -11.97 -22.07 -0.84
CA VAL A 796 -10.58 -21.97 -1.24
C VAL A 796 -9.72 -22.33 -0.04
N SER A 797 -9.07 -23.48 -0.09
CA SER A 797 -8.15 -23.94 0.98
C SER A 797 -6.83 -23.20 0.88
N VAL A 798 -6.38 -22.60 1.98
CA VAL A 798 -5.06 -21.98 2.09
C VAL A 798 -4.14 -22.92 2.86
N TYR A 799 -3.26 -23.59 2.13
CA TYR A 799 -2.28 -24.53 2.70
C TYR A 799 -1.12 -23.79 3.36
N ASP A 800 -0.59 -24.31 4.44
CA ASP A 800 0.59 -23.78 5.13
C ASP A 800 1.68 -24.86 5.20
N ALA A 801 2.74 -24.69 4.43
CA ALA A 801 3.94 -25.52 4.54
C ALA A 801 4.93 -24.85 5.50
N VAL A 802 5.25 -25.56 6.57
CA VAL A 802 6.14 -25.06 7.63
C VAL A 802 7.49 -25.75 7.52
N ALA A 803 8.54 -24.95 7.43
CA ALA A 803 9.92 -25.43 7.42
C ALA A 803 10.71 -24.86 8.61
N GLU A 804 11.31 -25.73 9.40
CA GLU A 804 12.27 -25.34 10.44
C GLU A 804 13.65 -25.12 9.84
N LEU A 805 14.40 -24.18 10.36
CA LEU A 805 15.79 -24.00 9.99
C LEU A 805 16.60 -25.17 10.59
N ASN A 806 17.54 -25.68 9.79
CA ASN A 806 18.53 -26.60 10.36
C ASN A 806 19.44 -25.81 11.34
N PRO A 807 19.75 -26.37 12.51
CA PRO A 807 20.57 -25.70 13.52
C PRO A 807 21.99 -25.41 13.03
#